data_508589524e88f50cc302e81d6bd2e014
#
_entry.id   508589524e88f50cc302e81d6bd2e014
#
_cell.length_a   1.000
_cell.length_b   1.000
_cell.length_c   1.000
_cell.angle_alpha   90.00
_cell.angle_beta   90.00
_cell.angle_gamma   90.00
#
_symmetry.space_group_name_H-M   'P 1'
#
loop_
_entity.id
_entity.type
_entity.pdbx_description
1 polymer ?
#
loop_
_entity_poly.entity_id
_entity_poly.type
_entity_poly.pdbx_seq_one_letter_code
_entity_poly.pdbx_strand_id
1 'polypeptide(L)'
;DLDLVINCLNQPPLVYRNDTIAPRVAVQLRGLPPNTHGIGARVTVVVGKFRQTQEIVAGGRYLSGDQPLRMFAMGLGTATRSIEVAWPSGRRSFIADPQPNHIYEIAEPSGDPPKPAPAKREAEPFFEDASRLLNHSHAENQYDDTALQPQLPRRLDRSGPGVAWLDYDNDGDEDLLIGAGAGSPVVVYKNLGDGRFGVVSGAAGLKLPGDVVSACGWVDGSGRRAWLAAVTNYESPRSRAKLMTFRKSGGIYRSDKSLEEIMPGPIAVADVDADGDLDVFIGGRAVTGHYPQASVSMLLSNTTRSLDPAGGTLSRALGLVNGAVFSDLDGDRFPELIVATEWGPVRVFKNQKGKFSEATESLGLGGLTGLWQGVATGDFDGDGRTDIVATNWGLNSSLSPSLINPPRLYYHFTDSSVPTSLILAAWDDRLKQYLPTRDLPSLFRGYAGLRGVFQSHREYAEAGVLKLMDYHPAAAHSVTAAVLQSMVFLNRKEGFEPKPLPPEAQLSPAFGVSVGDLDGDGIDDLFLAQNFAAFPTDADRLDAGRGLWLRGLGEANFTPVKGDEAGLKMYGDQRASALADYDADGRLDLVVTQSGGRTRLFRNNKAKPGLRVRLVGGKLNPDAIGSAARLHFGQALDATSGTWREWQLGSGYGSQDGLAKVLATP
;
A
#
# COMPACT_ATOMS: atom_id res chain seq x y z
N ASP A 1 -38.15 29.21 -15.88
CA ASP A 1 -37.46 28.55 -14.81
C ASP A 1 -37.77 27.07 -14.73
N LEU A 2 -37.14 26.34 -13.84
CA LEU A 2 -37.36 24.91 -13.64
C LEU A 2 -38.20 24.71 -12.39
N ASP A 3 -39.31 24.00 -12.53
CA ASP A 3 -40.11 23.54 -11.41
C ASP A 3 -39.65 22.16 -10.94
N LEU A 4 -39.98 21.79 -9.72
CA LEU A 4 -39.58 20.54 -9.11
C LEU A 4 -40.78 19.65 -8.81
N VAL A 5 -40.74 18.39 -9.31
CA VAL A 5 -41.67 17.36 -8.97
C VAL A 5 -40.97 16.26 -8.18
N ILE A 6 -41.49 15.93 -7.01
CA ILE A 6 -40.98 14.85 -6.16
C ILE A 6 -42.08 13.78 -6.05
N ASN A 7 -41.74 12.59 -6.49
CA ASN A 7 -42.61 11.44 -6.30
C ASN A 7 -42.34 10.79 -4.92
N CYS A 8 -43.39 10.62 -4.13
CA CYS A 8 -43.30 10.10 -2.77
C CYS A 8 -43.81 8.68 -2.69
N LEU A 9 -43.11 7.81 -1.93
CA LEU A 9 -43.58 6.44 -1.69
C LEU A 9 -44.81 6.47 -0.77
N ASN A 10 -45.94 5.90 -1.26
CA ASN A 10 -47.26 5.82 -0.57
C ASN A 10 -47.87 7.17 -0.18
N GLN A 11 -47.50 8.27 -0.86
CA GLN A 11 -48.07 9.60 -0.68
C GLN A 11 -48.27 10.30 -2.02
N PRO A 12 -49.12 11.34 -2.13
CA PRO A 12 -49.25 12.15 -3.33
C PRO A 12 -47.89 12.82 -3.71
N PRO A 13 -47.64 13.01 -4.99
CA PRO A 13 -46.47 13.73 -5.45
C PRO A 13 -46.53 15.18 -4.98
N LEU A 14 -45.33 15.74 -4.66
CA LEU A 14 -45.17 17.15 -4.35
C LEU A 14 -44.73 17.90 -5.60
N VAL A 15 -45.36 19.05 -5.86
CA VAL A 15 -45.02 19.92 -6.97
C VAL A 15 -44.64 21.30 -6.41
N TYR A 16 -43.45 21.74 -6.73
CA TYR A 16 -42.93 23.04 -6.31
C TYR A 16 -42.71 23.93 -7.53
N ARG A 17 -43.39 25.06 -7.55
CA ARG A 17 -43.17 26.10 -8.55
C ARG A 17 -41.99 26.98 -8.16
N ASN A 18 -41.15 27.29 -9.12
CA ASN A 18 -40.03 28.19 -8.94
C ASN A 18 -40.47 29.63 -9.28
N ASP A 19 -40.52 30.51 -8.33
CA ASP A 19 -40.89 31.92 -8.48
C ASP A 19 -39.67 32.85 -8.57
N THR A 20 -38.47 32.36 -8.90
CA THR A 20 -37.24 33.17 -9.02
C THR A 20 -37.35 34.15 -10.17
N ILE A 21 -37.04 35.41 -9.92
CA ILE A 21 -37.03 36.50 -10.90
C ILE A 21 -35.64 36.84 -11.47
N ALA A 22 -34.59 36.14 -11.01
CA ALA A 22 -33.21 36.39 -11.44
C ALA A 22 -33.04 36.24 -12.96
N PRO A 23 -32.25 37.11 -13.65
CA PRO A 23 -31.99 37.02 -15.07
C PRO A 23 -31.36 35.67 -15.45
N ARG A 24 -31.95 35.01 -16.42
CA ARG A 24 -31.55 33.65 -16.87
C ARG A 24 -31.73 33.48 -18.35
N VAL A 25 -31.15 32.48 -18.95
CA VAL A 25 -31.42 32.01 -20.32
C VAL A 25 -31.74 30.53 -20.30
N ALA A 26 -32.70 30.15 -21.10
CA ALA A 26 -32.98 28.73 -21.33
C ALA A 26 -32.48 28.35 -22.73
N VAL A 27 -31.90 27.15 -22.85
CA VAL A 27 -31.38 26.64 -24.10
C VAL A 27 -32.07 25.30 -24.40
N GLN A 28 -32.74 25.22 -25.52
CA GLN A 28 -33.33 24.01 -26.08
C GLN A 28 -32.62 23.67 -27.39
N LEU A 29 -32.20 22.42 -27.53
CA LEU A 29 -31.48 21.98 -28.72
C LEU A 29 -32.38 21.25 -29.71
N ARG A 30 -32.13 21.47 -31.02
CA ARG A 30 -32.63 20.66 -32.10
C ARG A 30 -31.49 20.01 -32.85
N GLY A 31 -31.22 18.75 -32.52
CA GLY A 31 -30.22 17.93 -33.22
C GLY A 31 -30.73 17.40 -34.55
N LEU A 32 -29.83 16.91 -35.37
CA LEU A 32 -30.17 16.18 -36.61
C LEU A 32 -30.61 14.75 -36.27
N PRO A 33 -31.54 14.19 -37.09
CA PRO A 33 -31.92 12.79 -36.93
C PRO A 33 -30.71 11.84 -36.97
N PRO A 34 -30.71 10.79 -36.13
CA PRO A 34 -31.79 10.35 -35.24
C PRO A 34 -31.79 11.02 -33.85
N ASN A 35 -30.82 11.84 -33.52
CA ASN A 35 -30.65 12.50 -32.20
C ASN A 35 -31.32 13.90 -32.17
N THR A 36 -32.61 13.96 -32.37
CA THR A 36 -33.36 15.22 -32.52
C THR A 36 -33.37 16.13 -31.30
N HIS A 37 -33.05 15.62 -30.11
CA HIS A 37 -32.97 16.40 -28.89
C HIS A 37 -31.50 16.82 -28.53
N GLY A 38 -30.53 16.45 -29.37
CA GLY A 38 -29.13 16.76 -29.13
C GLY A 38 -28.57 16.12 -27.85
N ILE A 39 -29.02 14.92 -27.51
CA ILE A 39 -28.49 14.19 -26.33
C ILE A 39 -26.97 14.01 -26.47
N GLY A 40 -26.20 14.31 -25.39
CA GLY A 40 -24.74 14.31 -25.41
C GLY A 40 -24.11 15.64 -25.88
N ALA A 41 -24.90 16.60 -26.34
CA ALA A 41 -24.41 17.94 -26.64
C ALA A 41 -24.09 18.70 -25.34
N ARG A 42 -23.04 19.51 -25.38
CA ARG A 42 -22.65 20.38 -24.27
C ARG A 42 -22.99 21.82 -24.60
N VAL A 43 -23.77 22.45 -23.74
CA VAL A 43 -24.11 23.87 -23.80
C VAL A 43 -23.25 24.61 -22.80
N THR A 44 -22.52 25.61 -23.29
CA THR A 44 -21.71 26.49 -22.43
C THR A 44 -22.23 27.90 -22.56
N VAL A 45 -22.53 28.55 -21.43
CA VAL A 45 -22.88 29.96 -21.36
C VAL A 45 -21.77 30.69 -20.62
N VAL A 46 -21.29 31.77 -21.26
CA VAL A 46 -20.24 32.65 -20.68
C VAL A 46 -20.85 33.98 -20.37
N VAL A 47 -20.61 34.51 -19.18
CA VAL A 47 -21.02 35.86 -18.74
C VAL A 47 -19.79 36.53 -18.10
N GLY A 48 -19.14 37.42 -18.83
CA GLY A 48 -17.86 37.99 -18.43
C GLY A 48 -16.81 36.90 -18.22
N LYS A 49 -16.30 36.75 -17.01
CA LYS A 49 -15.33 35.71 -16.62
C LYS A 49 -15.97 34.39 -16.15
N PHE A 50 -17.28 34.37 -15.97
CA PHE A 50 -17.97 33.16 -15.47
C PHE A 50 -18.37 32.26 -16.64
N ARG A 51 -18.08 30.97 -16.51
CA ARG A 51 -18.42 29.93 -17.48
C ARG A 51 -19.29 28.86 -16.82
N GLN A 52 -20.45 28.59 -17.40
CA GLN A 52 -21.38 27.57 -16.96
C GLN A 52 -21.53 26.53 -18.09
N THR A 53 -21.32 25.27 -17.82
CA THR A 53 -21.45 24.19 -18.83
C THR A 53 -22.40 23.12 -18.33
N GLN A 54 -23.38 22.73 -19.15
CA GLN A 54 -24.30 21.62 -18.88
C GLN A 54 -24.39 20.73 -20.12
N GLU A 55 -24.55 19.43 -19.90
CA GLU A 55 -24.77 18.44 -20.96
C GLU A 55 -26.28 18.14 -21.09
N ILE A 56 -26.73 17.90 -22.32
CA ILE A 56 -28.09 17.41 -22.58
C ILE A 56 -28.06 15.90 -22.38
N VAL A 57 -28.74 15.44 -21.36
CA VAL A 57 -28.82 14.01 -21.00
C VAL A 57 -30.30 13.55 -21.02
N ALA A 58 -30.49 12.30 -21.36
CA ALA A 58 -31.77 11.60 -21.23
C ALA A 58 -31.68 10.62 -20.06
N GLY A 59 -32.50 10.82 -19.02
CA GLY A 59 -32.37 10.06 -17.78
C GLY A 59 -31.21 10.56 -16.90
N GLY A 60 -30.48 9.65 -16.26
CA GLY A 60 -29.28 9.97 -15.46
C GLY A 60 -29.57 10.33 -14.00
N ARG A 61 -30.79 10.11 -13.53
CA ARG A 61 -31.22 10.26 -12.14
C ARG A 61 -31.86 8.97 -11.64
N TYR A 62 -32.17 8.91 -10.36
CA TYR A 62 -32.88 7.74 -9.81
C TYR A 62 -34.34 7.72 -10.32
N LEU A 63 -34.63 6.80 -11.26
CA LEU A 63 -35.95 6.56 -11.86
C LEU A 63 -36.65 7.82 -12.40
N SER A 64 -35.91 8.84 -12.83
CA SER A 64 -36.48 10.07 -13.36
C SER A 64 -35.66 10.64 -14.51
N GLY A 65 -36.25 11.56 -15.27
CA GLY A 65 -35.60 12.32 -16.32
C GLY A 65 -36.05 13.77 -16.29
N ASP A 66 -35.14 14.67 -16.61
CA ASP A 66 -35.43 16.09 -16.77
C ASP A 66 -35.86 16.41 -18.18
N GLN A 67 -36.58 17.50 -18.37
CA GLN A 67 -36.81 18.08 -19.68
C GLN A 67 -35.47 18.39 -20.37
N PRO A 68 -35.32 18.18 -21.70
CA PRO A 68 -34.07 18.50 -22.42
C PRO A 68 -33.93 20.02 -22.66
N LEU A 69 -34.20 20.79 -21.63
CA LEU A 69 -34.01 22.24 -21.55
C LEU A 69 -32.93 22.52 -20.48
N ARG A 70 -31.99 23.39 -20.77
CA ARG A 70 -30.95 23.78 -19.80
C ARG A 70 -31.08 25.25 -19.46
N MET A 71 -31.07 25.54 -18.16
CA MET A 71 -31.15 26.89 -17.62
C MET A 71 -29.79 27.37 -17.13
N PHE A 72 -29.45 28.63 -17.47
CA PHE A 72 -28.19 29.26 -17.07
C PHE A 72 -28.46 30.65 -16.48
N ALA A 73 -27.74 30.98 -15.42
CA ALA A 73 -27.80 32.31 -14.83
C ALA A 73 -27.08 33.32 -15.72
N MET A 74 -27.69 34.50 -15.92
CA MET A 74 -27.15 35.57 -16.78
C MET A 74 -26.51 36.72 -16.02
N GLY A 75 -26.58 36.70 -14.67
CA GLY A 75 -26.05 37.78 -13.84
C GLY A 75 -26.74 39.12 -14.05
N LEU A 76 -26.44 40.07 -13.17
CA LEU A 76 -26.87 41.47 -13.28
C LEU A 76 -25.72 42.29 -13.90
N GLY A 77 -25.96 43.00 -15.00
CA GLY A 77 -24.96 43.90 -15.58
C GLY A 77 -24.73 43.75 -17.09
N THR A 78 -23.79 44.53 -17.61
CA THR A 78 -23.46 44.69 -19.05
C THR A 78 -22.25 43.84 -19.51
N ALA A 79 -21.94 42.76 -18.80
CA ALA A 79 -20.83 41.89 -19.19
C ALA A 79 -21.08 41.24 -20.55
N THR A 80 -20.02 40.99 -21.31
CA THR A 80 -20.11 40.20 -22.57
C THR A 80 -20.69 38.81 -22.32
N ARG A 81 -21.55 38.36 -23.22
CA ARG A 81 -22.28 37.11 -23.10
C ARG A 81 -22.15 36.29 -24.37
N SER A 82 -22.10 34.97 -24.22
CA SER A 82 -22.17 34.06 -25.35
C SER A 82 -22.78 32.72 -24.95
N ILE A 83 -23.38 32.02 -25.93
CA ILE A 83 -23.78 30.63 -25.82
C ILE A 83 -22.99 29.85 -26.86
N GLU A 84 -22.31 28.82 -26.45
CA GLU A 84 -21.60 27.84 -27.29
C GLU A 84 -22.24 26.46 -27.12
N VAL A 85 -22.52 25.78 -28.21
CA VAL A 85 -22.98 24.40 -28.21
C VAL A 85 -21.97 23.52 -28.94
N ALA A 86 -21.44 22.53 -28.24
CA ALA A 86 -20.62 21.46 -28.81
C ALA A 86 -21.51 20.24 -29.02
N TRP A 87 -21.74 19.87 -30.26
CA TRP A 87 -22.59 18.74 -30.66
C TRP A 87 -21.83 17.42 -30.65
N PRO A 88 -22.48 16.27 -30.40
CA PRO A 88 -21.85 14.95 -30.46
C PRO A 88 -21.21 14.64 -31.81
N SER A 89 -21.74 15.22 -32.89
CA SER A 89 -21.16 15.14 -34.23
C SER A 89 -19.82 15.87 -34.39
N GLY A 90 -19.35 16.58 -33.37
CA GLY A 90 -18.19 17.44 -33.42
C GLY A 90 -18.44 18.87 -33.95
N ARG A 91 -19.65 19.14 -34.44
CA ARG A 91 -20.07 20.48 -34.88
C ARG A 91 -20.17 21.44 -33.70
N ARG A 92 -20.19 22.74 -33.99
CA ARG A 92 -20.36 23.79 -32.99
C ARG A 92 -21.38 24.81 -33.46
N SER A 93 -22.19 25.34 -32.53
CA SER A 93 -23.02 26.52 -32.70
C SER A 93 -22.62 27.61 -31.73
N PHE A 94 -22.69 28.87 -32.13
CA PHE A 94 -22.31 30.01 -31.33
C PHE A 94 -23.36 31.10 -31.44
N ILE A 95 -23.81 31.67 -30.32
CA ILE A 95 -24.71 32.81 -30.21
C ILE A 95 -23.96 33.90 -29.45
N ALA A 96 -23.76 35.06 -30.11
CA ALA A 96 -23.16 36.21 -29.48
C ALA A 96 -24.24 37.04 -28.77
N ASP A 97 -23.90 37.62 -27.64
CA ASP A 97 -24.72 38.50 -26.81
C ASP A 97 -26.18 38.07 -26.60
N PRO A 98 -26.41 36.86 -26.06
CA PRO A 98 -27.77 36.38 -25.76
C PRO A 98 -28.43 37.29 -24.71
N GLN A 99 -29.70 37.60 -24.97
CA GLN A 99 -30.49 38.44 -24.07
C GLN A 99 -31.06 37.63 -22.91
N PRO A 100 -31.05 38.15 -21.67
CA PRO A 100 -31.64 37.46 -20.53
C PRO A 100 -33.16 37.29 -20.67
N ASN A 101 -33.71 36.32 -19.96
CA ASN A 101 -35.13 35.95 -19.92
C ASN A 101 -35.70 35.49 -21.28
N HIS A 102 -34.85 34.92 -22.15
CA HIS A 102 -35.25 34.30 -23.41
C HIS A 102 -34.96 32.81 -23.40
N ILE A 103 -35.74 32.08 -24.25
CA ILE A 103 -35.47 30.71 -24.62
C ILE A 103 -34.78 30.70 -25.97
N TYR A 104 -33.60 30.14 -26.05
CA TYR A 104 -32.86 29.95 -27.29
C TYR A 104 -33.04 28.56 -27.80
N GLU A 105 -33.74 28.44 -28.93
CA GLU A 105 -33.82 27.18 -29.68
C GLU A 105 -32.68 27.17 -30.69
N ILE A 106 -31.71 26.23 -30.48
CA ILE A 106 -30.50 26.17 -31.29
C ILE A 106 -30.49 24.88 -32.09
N ALA A 107 -30.47 25.02 -33.41
CA ALA A 107 -30.41 23.88 -34.33
C ALA A 107 -28.95 23.45 -34.55
N GLU A 108 -28.74 22.15 -34.70
CA GLU A 108 -27.47 21.58 -35.12
C GLU A 108 -27.22 22.00 -36.60
N PRO A 109 -26.03 22.56 -36.91
CA PRO A 109 -25.69 22.92 -38.28
C PRO A 109 -25.71 21.71 -39.21
N SER A 110 -26.25 21.87 -40.42
CA SER A 110 -26.17 20.86 -41.50
C SER A 110 -24.80 20.88 -42.17
N GLY A 111 -24.46 19.83 -42.90
CA GLY A 111 -23.18 19.67 -43.61
C GLY A 111 -22.29 18.54 -43.04
N ASP A 112 -21.10 18.38 -43.56
CA ASP A 112 -20.18 17.36 -43.08
C ASP A 112 -19.65 17.72 -41.68
N PRO A 113 -19.54 16.75 -40.78
CA PRO A 113 -18.93 16.98 -39.49
C PRO A 113 -17.43 17.31 -39.66
N PRO A 114 -16.85 18.13 -38.79
CA PRO A 114 -15.40 18.36 -38.81
C PRO A 114 -14.69 17.02 -38.63
N LYS A 115 -13.59 16.83 -39.38
CA LYS A 115 -12.73 15.64 -39.20
C LYS A 115 -12.35 15.55 -37.73
N PRO A 116 -12.47 14.36 -37.11
CA PRO A 116 -11.99 14.18 -35.75
C PRO A 116 -10.53 14.64 -35.67
N ALA A 117 -10.20 15.39 -34.60
CA ALA A 117 -8.82 15.69 -34.31
C ALA A 117 -8.07 14.34 -34.25
N PRO A 118 -6.84 14.24 -34.80
CA PRO A 118 -6.06 13.03 -34.68
C PRO A 118 -6.01 12.64 -33.20
N ALA A 119 -6.31 11.39 -32.91
CA ALA A 119 -6.19 10.87 -31.55
C ALA A 119 -4.79 11.24 -31.03
N LYS A 120 -4.76 11.89 -29.85
CA LYS A 120 -3.48 12.15 -29.19
C LYS A 120 -2.78 10.80 -29.10
N ARG A 121 -1.61 10.64 -29.70
CA ARG A 121 -0.78 9.44 -29.48
C ARG A 121 -0.64 9.32 -27.97
N GLU A 122 -1.10 8.22 -27.41
CA GLU A 122 -0.82 7.90 -26.02
C GLU A 122 0.70 7.81 -25.91
N ALA A 123 1.26 8.50 -24.92
CA ALA A 123 2.70 8.41 -24.66
C ALA A 123 2.99 6.97 -24.25
N GLU A 124 4.09 6.41 -24.74
CA GLU A 124 4.54 5.10 -24.30
C GLU A 124 4.73 5.13 -22.77
N PRO A 125 4.20 4.15 -22.05
CA PRO A 125 4.34 4.10 -20.59
C PRO A 125 5.80 3.83 -20.19
N PHE A 126 6.13 4.13 -18.94
CA PHE A 126 7.46 3.82 -18.38
C PHE A 126 7.68 2.32 -18.29
N PHE A 127 6.70 1.58 -17.78
CA PHE A 127 6.76 0.15 -17.54
C PHE A 127 5.92 -0.65 -18.52
N GLU A 128 6.50 -1.75 -19.00
CA GLU A 128 5.83 -2.80 -19.78
C GLU A 128 5.57 -4.03 -18.90
N ASP A 129 4.40 -4.65 -19.03
CA ASP A 129 4.08 -5.90 -18.34
C ASP A 129 4.86 -7.09 -18.93
N ALA A 130 5.91 -7.50 -18.26
CA ALA A 130 6.77 -8.64 -18.57
C ALA A 130 6.38 -9.92 -17.82
N SER A 131 5.24 -9.95 -17.12
CA SER A 131 4.81 -11.08 -16.24
C SER A 131 4.76 -12.44 -16.92
N ARG A 132 4.66 -12.45 -18.27
CA ARG A 132 4.73 -13.70 -19.08
C ARG A 132 6.05 -14.45 -18.90
N LEU A 133 7.14 -13.74 -18.54
CA LEU A 133 8.46 -14.34 -18.33
C LEU A 133 8.48 -15.25 -17.10
N LEU A 134 7.68 -14.92 -16.09
CA LEU A 134 7.54 -15.73 -14.89
C LEU A 134 6.41 -16.75 -15.00
N ASN A 135 5.29 -16.38 -15.64
CA ASN A 135 4.07 -17.16 -15.71
C ASN A 135 3.65 -17.74 -14.34
N HIS A 136 3.82 -16.95 -13.28
CA HIS A 136 3.56 -17.32 -11.90
C HIS A 136 2.20 -16.83 -11.43
N SER A 137 1.50 -17.66 -10.66
CA SER A 137 0.29 -17.29 -9.95
C SER A 137 0.35 -17.88 -8.54
N HIS A 138 0.17 -17.03 -7.56
CA HIS A 138 0.07 -17.44 -6.17
C HIS A 138 -1.29 -18.09 -5.90
N ALA A 139 -1.29 -19.24 -5.24
CA ALA A 139 -2.49 -19.94 -4.82
C ALA A 139 -2.61 -19.86 -3.30
N GLU A 140 -3.77 -19.39 -2.84
CA GLU A 140 -4.17 -19.42 -1.44
C GLU A 140 -5.02 -20.65 -1.15
N ASN A 141 -4.87 -21.21 0.04
CA ASN A 141 -5.80 -22.22 0.56
C ASN A 141 -7.06 -21.55 1.13
N GLN A 142 -8.07 -22.36 1.35
CA GLN A 142 -9.30 -21.91 2.03
C GLN A 142 -9.13 -22.11 3.53
N TYR A 143 -8.81 -21.04 4.23
CA TYR A 143 -8.79 -20.99 5.69
C TYR A 143 -9.78 -19.92 6.17
N ASP A 144 -10.50 -20.15 7.24
CA ASP A 144 -11.43 -19.19 7.83
C ASP A 144 -11.01 -18.88 9.27
N ASP A 145 -10.21 -17.85 9.43
CA ASP A 145 -9.75 -17.38 10.73
C ASP A 145 -10.87 -16.70 11.55
N THR A 146 -11.96 -16.27 10.88
CA THR A 146 -13.14 -15.72 11.57
C THR A 146 -13.96 -16.79 12.27
N ALA A 147 -13.82 -18.06 11.89
CA ALA A 147 -14.39 -19.18 12.64
C ALA A 147 -13.74 -19.32 14.02
N LEU A 148 -12.47 -18.96 14.15
CA LEU A 148 -11.72 -18.99 15.40
C LEU A 148 -11.91 -17.70 16.22
N GLN A 149 -11.80 -16.54 15.57
CA GLN A 149 -12.07 -15.21 16.17
C GLN A 149 -13.14 -14.45 15.36
N PRO A 150 -14.43 -14.62 15.65
CA PRO A 150 -15.53 -14.06 14.82
C PRO A 150 -15.53 -12.52 14.69
N GLN A 151 -14.85 -11.82 15.60
CA GLN A 151 -14.79 -10.36 15.62
C GLN A 151 -13.49 -9.79 15.03
N LEU A 152 -12.67 -10.60 14.35
CA LEU A 152 -11.50 -10.10 13.63
C LEU A 152 -11.90 -8.94 12.70
N PRO A 153 -11.22 -7.78 12.79
CA PRO A 153 -11.52 -6.64 11.91
C PRO A 153 -11.21 -6.94 10.44
N ARG A 154 -10.31 -7.86 10.19
CA ARG A 154 -9.87 -8.34 8.87
C ARG A 154 -9.31 -9.75 8.98
N ARG A 155 -9.20 -10.45 7.87
CA ARG A 155 -8.53 -11.76 7.82
C ARG A 155 -7.01 -11.57 7.94
N LEU A 156 -6.35 -12.50 8.62
CA LEU A 156 -4.92 -12.50 8.88
C LEU A 156 -4.18 -13.64 8.16
N ASP A 157 -4.92 -14.58 7.58
CA ASP A 157 -4.41 -15.75 6.85
C ASP A 157 -3.65 -15.38 5.56
N ARG A 158 -3.89 -14.21 4.96
CA ARG A 158 -3.32 -13.79 3.69
C ARG A 158 -2.14 -12.84 3.85
N SER A 159 -1.09 -13.32 4.50
CA SER A 159 0.07 -12.50 4.84
C SER A 159 1.19 -12.49 3.79
N GLY A 160 1.23 -13.50 2.92
CA GLY A 160 2.21 -13.63 1.83
C GLY A 160 1.62 -13.28 0.46
N PRO A 161 2.36 -13.56 -0.61
CA PRO A 161 3.70 -14.15 -0.62
C PRO A 161 4.82 -13.12 -0.55
N GLY A 162 5.91 -13.46 0.14
CA GLY A 162 7.16 -12.70 0.10
C GLY A 162 7.89 -12.85 -1.24
N VAL A 163 8.84 -11.92 -1.53
CA VAL A 163 9.64 -11.92 -2.77
C VAL A 163 11.06 -11.43 -2.50
N ALA A 164 12.06 -12.04 -3.15
CA ALA A 164 13.45 -11.59 -2.97
C ALA A 164 14.29 -11.79 -4.24
N TRP A 165 15.10 -10.79 -4.56
CA TRP A 165 16.16 -10.86 -5.54
C TRP A 165 17.49 -11.23 -4.88
N LEU A 166 18.28 -12.10 -5.50
CA LEU A 166 19.64 -12.46 -5.06
C LEU A 166 20.36 -13.20 -6.16
N ASP A 167 21.58 -12.82 -6.48
CA ASP A 167 22.51 -13.65 -7.27
C ASP A 167 22.99 -14.83 -6.39
N TYR A 168 22.19 -15.92 -6.35
CA TYR A 168 22.47 -17.05 -5.46
C TYR A 168 23.50 -18.03 -6.01
N ASP A 169 23.74 -18.01 -7.30
CA ASP A 169 24.67 -18.93 -7.96
C ASP A 169 25.99 -18.27 -8.40
N ASN A 170 26.17 -16.98 -8.09
CA ASN A 170 27.34 -16.16 -8.35
C ASN A 170 27.69 -16.04 -9.83
N ASP A 171 26.69 -15.97 -10.71
CA ASP A 171 26.91 -15.75 -12.15
C ASP A 171 26.86 -14.26 -12.54
N GLY A 172 26.47 -13.38 -11.61
CA GLY A 172 26.42 -11.94 -11.79
C GLY A 172 25.02 -11.40 -12.09
N ASP A 173 24.07 -12.28 -12.37
CA ASP A 173 22.67 -11.95 -12.62
C ASP A 173 21.81 -12.22 -11.37
N GLU A 174 20.84 -11.35 -11.10
CA GLU A 174 19.99 -11.51 -9.93
C GLU A 174 18.84 -12.46 -10.22
N ASP A 175 18.76 -13.53 -9.43
CA ASP A 175 17.72 -14.54 -9.46
C ASP A 175 16.55 -14.15 -8.58
N LEU A 176 15.36 -14.75 -8.80
CA LEU A 176 14.14 -14.38 -8.12
C LEU A 176 13.55 -15.56 -7.34
N LEU A 177 13.32 -15.38 -6.03
CA LEU A 177 12.52 -16.26 -5.22
C LEU A 177 11.14 -15.64 -4.97
N ILE A 178 10.07 -16.42 -5.21
CA ILE A 178 8.69 -16.06 -4.90
C ILE A 178 8.13 -17.05 -3.89
N GLY A 179 7.59 -16.52 -2.79
CA GLY A 179 6.93 -17.28 -1.74
C GLY A 179 5.65 -17.96 -2.22
N ALA A 180 5.12 -18.85 -1.38
CA ALA A 180 3.95 -19.65 -1.67
C ALA A 180 2.95 -19.61 -0.51
N GLY A 181 1.67 -19.86 -0.80
CA GLY A 181 0.66 -20.16 0.19
C GLY A 181 0.78 -21.58 0.72
N ALA A 182 0.12 -21.87 1.83
CA ALA A 182 0.12 -23.20 2.47
C ALA A 182 -0.28 -24.29 1.48
N GLY A 183 0.50 -25.37 1.43
CA GLY A 183 0.30 -26.48 0.51
C GLY A 183 0.80 -26.26 -0.91
N SER A 184 1.34 -25.09 -1.23
CA SER A 184 1.90 -24.73 -2.53
C SER A 184 3.44 -24.70 -2.50
N PRO A 185 4.13 -24.87 -3.66
CA PRO A 185 5.58 -24.83 -3.70
C PRO A 185 6.10 -23.38 -3.83
N VAL A 186 7.22 -23.10 -3.17
CA VAL A 186 8.06 -21.94 -3.47
C VAL A 186 8.64 -22.07 -4.88
N VAL A 187 8.72 -20.98 -5.62
CA VAL A 187 9.32 -20.96 -6.95
C VAL A 187 10.59 -20.13 -6.95
N VAL A 188 11.65 -20.70 -7.52
CA VAL A 188 12.91 -20.01 -7.76
C VAL A 188 13.10 -19.90 -9.26
N TYR A 189 13.31 -18.70 -9.72
CA TYR A 189 13.62 -18.36 -11.11
C TYR A 189 15.09 -18.00 -11.22
N LYS A 190 15.85 -18.80 -11.99
CA LYS A 190 17.19 -18.40 -12.40
C LYS A 190 17.11 -17.38 -13.53
N ASN A 191 17.77 -16.27 -13.38
CA ASN A 191 18.04 -15.33 -14.46
C ASN A 191 19.07 -15.94 -15.42
N LEU A 192 18.84 -15.83 -16.72
CA LEU A 192 19.69 -16.41 -17.77
C LEU A 192 20.58 -15.34 -18.44
N GLY A 193 20.61 -14.13 -17.91
CA GLY A 193 21.46 -13.02 -18.35
C GLY A 193 20.98 -12.29 -19.62
N ASP A 194 19.82 -12.62 -20.14
CA ASP A 194 19.26 -12.01 -21.34
C ASP A 194 17.80 -11.58 -21.19
N GLY A 195 17.40 -11.27 -19.96
CA GLY A 195 16.02 -10.92 -19.61
C GLY A 195 15.06 -12.11 -19.63
N ARG A 196 15.55 -13.36 -19.65
CA ARG A 196 14.76 -14.57 -19.56
C ARG A 196 14.97 -15.27 -18.22
N PHE A 197 13.97 -16.02 -17.79
CA PHE A 197 14.01 -16.79 -16.57
C PHE A 197 13.81 -18.28 -16.82
N GLY A 198 14.56 -19.12 -16.10
CA GLY A 198 14.39 -20.55 -16.04
C GLY A 198 13.93 -21.00 -14.65
N VAL A 199 12.88 -21.81 -14.56
CA VAL A 199 12.46 -22.38 -13.27
C VAL A 199 13.49 -23.39 -12.80
N VAL A 200 13.99 -23.22 -11.56
CA VAL A 200 14.94 -24.14 -10.97
C VAL A 200 14.22 -25.39 -10.50
N SER A 201 14.50 -26.52 -11.16
CA SER A 201 13.96 -27.82 -10.78
C SER A 201 14.52 -28.28 -9.42
N GLY A 202 13.62 -28.64 -8.49
CA GLY A 202 13.99 -29.05 -7.12
C GLY A 202 13.30 -28.24 -6.04
N ALA A 203 12.98 -26.96 -6.25
CA ALA A 203 12.03 -26.22 -5.44
C ALA A 203 10.57 -26.55 -5.82
N ALA A 204 10.33 -26.87 -7.08
CA ALA A 204 9.00 -27.07 -7.69
C ALA A 204 8.16 -28.23 -7.13
N GLY A 205 8.62 -29.00 -6.17
CA GLY A 205 7.86 -30.10 -5.53
C GLY A 205 7.62 -29.93 -4.04
N LEU A 206 8.14 -28.85 -3.45
CA LEU A 206 8.10 -28.65 -2.01
C LEU A 206 6.84 -27.94 -1.57
N LYS A 207 5.84 -28.68 -1.17
CA LYS A 207 4.66 -28.13 -0.49
C LYS A 207 5.03 -27.75 0.94
N LEU A 208 4.81 -26.49 1.30
CA LEU A 208 5.08 -26.00 2.64
C LEU A 208 3.83 -26.09 3.53
N PRO A 209 4.00 -26.31 4.84
CA PRO A 209 2.87 -26.43 5.76
C PRO A 209 2.16 -25.10 6.08
N GLY A 210 2.71 -23.98 5.65
CA GLY A 210 2.19 -22.62 5.86
C GLY A 210 2.72 -21.66 4.82
N ASP A 211 2.22 -20.44 4.85
CA ASP A 211 2.59 -19.38 3.91
C ASP A 211 4.03 -18.93 4.10
N VAL A 212 4.68 -18.61 2.99
CA VAL A 212 5.95 -17.90 2.99
C VAL A 212 5.67 -16.39 3.05
N VAL A 213 5.70 -15.85 4.26
CA VAL A 213 5.32 -14.46 4.52
C VAL A 213 6.44 -13.46 4.24
N SER A 214 7.69 -13.91 4.24
CA SER A 214 8.86 -13.09 3.95
C SER A 214 9.96 -13.93 3.32
N ALA A 215 10.72 -13.32 2.41
CA ALA A 215 11.91 -13.88 1.81
C ALA A 215 13.03 -12.84 1.80
N CYS A 216 14.27 -13.29 2.05
CA CYS A 216 15.45 -12.42 2.13
C CYS A 216 16.70 -13.18 1.73
N GLY A 217 17.69 -12.51 1.15
CA GLY A 217 19.03 -13.06 0.95
C GLY A 217 19.79 -13.19 2.26
N TRP A 218 20.74 -14.09 2.27
CA TRP A 218 21.60 -14.32 3.43
C TRP A 218 22.90 -15.04 3.03
N VAL A 219 23.89 -14.93 3.88
CA VAL A 219 25.18 -15.62 3.73
C VAL A 219 25.47 -16.39 4.99
N ASP A 220 25.70 -17.71 4.87
CA ASP A 220 25.99 -18.55 6.05
C ASP A 220 27.41 -18.33 6.57
N GLY A 221 27.69 -18.79 7.78
CA GLY A 221 29.00 -18.70 8.42
C GLY A 221 30.16 -19.41 7.67
N SER A 222 29.89 -20.06 6.54
CA SER A 222 30.90 -20.57 5.62
C SER A 222 31.15 -19.66 4.39
N GLY A 223 30.35 -18.57 4.26
CA GLY A 223 30.41 -17.63 3.13
C GLY A 223 29.59 -18.06 1.92
N ARG A 224 28.60 -18.96 2.09
CA ARG A 224 27.72 -19.42 0.98
C ARG A 224 26.43 -18.62 0.96
N ARG A 225 26.05 -18.09 -0.19
CA ARG A 225 24.78 -17.41 -0.40
C ARG A 225 23.60 -18.36 -0.33
N ALA A 226 22.51 -17.87 0.22
CA ALA A 226 21.24 -18.57 0.37
C ALA A 226 20.08 -17.59 0.39
N TRP A 227 18.85 -18.04 0.16
CA TRP A 227 17.65 -17.36 0.59
C TRP A 227 17.19 -17.90 1.93
N LEU A 228 16.74 -17.00 2.78
CA LEU A 228 15.92 -17.29 3.94
C LEU A 228 14.46 -17.06 3.60
N ALA A 229 13.58 -17.90 4.10
CA ALA A 229 12.14 -17.75 3.97
C ALA A 229 11.46 -18.05 5.31
N ALA A 230 10.65 -17.10 5.78
CA ALA A 230 9.83 -17.29 6.98
C ALA A 230 8.52 -17.96 6.60
N VAL A 231 8.29 -19.16 7.15
CA VAL A 231 7.10 -19.98 6.94
C VAL A 231 6.24 -19.94 8.19
N THR A 232 5.06 -19.31 8.09
CA THR A 232 4.13 -19.21 9.21
C THR A 232 3.41 -20.53 9.47
N ASN A 233 2.94 -20.72 10.69
CA ASN A 233 2.02 -21.80 11.07
C ASN A 233 0.65 -21.24 11.46
N TYR A 234 0.30 -20.02 11.04
CA TYR A 234 -0.95 -19.36 11.40
C TYR A 234 -2.19 -20.21 11.12
N GLU A 235 -2.22 -20.89 9.97
CA GLU A 235 -3.32 -21.78 9.55
C GLU A 235 -3.21 -23.20 10.09
N SER A 236 -2.09 -23.54 10.66
CA SER A 236 -1.80 -24.87 11.22
C SER A 236 -1.12 -24.74 12.58
N PRO A 237 -1.80 -24.23 13.62
CA PRO A 237 -1.16 -23.89 14.89
C PRO A 237 -0.58 -25.08 15.65
N ARG A 238 -0.93 -26.32 15.25
CA ARG A 238 -0.30 -27.55 15.77
C ARG A 238 1.04 -27.87 15.13
N SER A 239 1.37 -27.26 13.98
CA SER A 239 2.69 -27.36 13.37
C SER A 239 3.59 -26.25 13.93
N ARG A 240 4.91 -26.39 13.75
CA ARG A 240 5.85 -25.34 14.12
C ARG A 240 6.11 -24.43 12.92
N ALA A 241 6.18 -23.13 13.15
CA ALA A 241 6.71 -22.20 12.18
C ALA A 241 8.18 -22.52 11.87
N LYS A 242 8.66 -22.10 10.71
CA LYS A 242 9.99 -22.46 10.24
C LYS A 242 10.71 -21.28 9.60
N LEU A 243 12.01 -21.19 9.84
CA LEU A 243 12.94 -20.45 9.00
C LEU A 243 13.59 -21.45 8.03
N MET A 244 13.31 -21.29 6.75
CA MET A 244 13.83 -22.18 5.72
C MET A 244 15.01 -21.53 5.01
N THR A 245 16.04 -22.31 4.72
CA THR A 245 17.21 -21.88 3.96
C THR A 245 17.26 -22.63 2.64
N PHE A 246 17.35 -21.90 1.52
CA PHE A 246 17.46 -22.44 0.18
C PHE A 246 18.85 -22.15 -0.39
N ARG A 247 19.59 -23.19 -0.77
CA ARG A 247 20.97 -23.11 -1.27
C ARG A 247 21.15 -23.90 -2.57
N LYS A 248 22.10 -23.47 -3.40
CA LYS A 248 22.54 -24.26 -4.57
C LYS A 248 23.49 -25.38 -4.11
N SER A 249 23.12 -26.65 -4.38
CA SER A 249 23.97 -27.82 -4.14
C SER A 249 23.51 -28.97 -5.04
N GLY A 250 23.95 -29.03 -6.31
CA GLY A 250 23.52 -30.07 -7.25
C GLY A 250 22.00 -30.10 -7.57
N GLY A 251 21.32 -29.08 -7.20
CA GLY A 251 19.88 -28.81 -7.10
C GLY A 251 19.67 -27.76 -6.02
N ILE A 252 18.43 -27.51 -5.59
CA ILE A 252 18.20 -26.69 -4.39
C ILE A 252 18.29 -27.56 -3.16
N TYR A 253 19.30 -27.28 -2.31
CA TYR A 253 19.36 -27.81 -0.96
C TYR A 253 18.55 -26.92 -0.03
N ARG A 254 17.83 -27.51 0.89
CA ARG A 254 17.14 -26.78 1.95
C ARG A 254 17.49 -27.34 3.32
N SER A 255 17.53 -26.48 4.31
CA SER A 255 17.44 -26.82 5.71
C SER A 255 16.30 -26.06 6.34
N ASP A 256 15.69 -26.59 7.37
CA ASP A 256 14.67 -25.89 8.17
C ASP A 256 15.12 -25.79 9.62
N LYS A 257 14.90 -24.61 10.20
CA LYS A 257 15.01 -24.36 11.63
C LYS A 257 13.61 -24.14 12.16
N SER A 258 13.18 -24.98 13.11
CA SER A 258 11.92 -24.76 13.82
C SER A 258 12.01 -23.50 14.65
N LEU A 259 11.00 -22.63 14.54
CA LEU A 259 10.84 -21.43 15.34
C LEU A 259 9.85 -21.75 16.45
N GLU A 260 10.34 -21.87 17.66
CA GLU A 260 9.49 -22.09 18.83
C GLU A 260 8.93 -20.75 19.30
N GLU A 261 7.65 -20.68 19.63
CA GLU A 261 6.96 -19.51 20.15
C GLU A 261 6.89 -18.28 19.20
N ILE A 262 7.31 -18.41 17.92
CA ILE A 262 7.26 -17.34 16.94
C ILE A 262 6.18 -17.61 15.89
N MET A 263 5.32 -16.61 15.66
CA MET A 263 4.55 -16.45 14.42
C MET A 263 5.33 -15.49 13.54
N PRO A 264 6.13 -15.97 12.58
CA PRO A 264 7.06 -15.12 11.87
C PRO A 264 6.37 -14.17 10.90
N GLY A 265 6.92 -12.98 10.81
CA GLY A 265 6.61 -11.91 9.86
C GLY A 265 7.82 -11.59 9.00
N PRO A 266 8.26 -10.32 8.97
CA PRO A 266 9.38 -9.89 8.15
C PRO A 266 10.71 -10.45 8.64
N ILE A 267 11.64 -10.61 7.69
CA ILE A 267 13.06 -10.88 7.93
C ILE A 267 13.84 -9.63 7.56
N ALA A 268 14.81 -9.25 8.39
CA ALA A 268 15.84 -8.27 8.08
C ALA A 268 17.20 -8.81 8.47
N VAL A 269 18.25 -8.47 7.70
CA VAL A 269 19.59 -9.05 7.85
C VAL A 269 20.64 -7.94 7.80
N ALA A 270 21.56 -7.96 8.77
CA ALA A 270 22.70 -7.03 8.83
C ALA A 270 23.82 -7.61 9.70
N ASP A 271 25.03 -7.08 9.57
CA ASP A 271 26.12 -7.24 10.54
C ASP A 271 25.85 -6.26 11.69
N VAL A 272 25.22 -6.75 12.78
CA VAL A 272 24.75 -5.85 13.84
C VAL A 272 25.81 -5.52 14.89
N ASP A 273 26.86 -6.32 15.00
CA ASP A 273 27.92 -6.13 16.00
C ASP A 273 29.31 -5.86 15.42
N ALA A 274 29.41 -5.77 14.09
CA ALA A 274 30.61 -5.52 13.30
C ALA A 274 31.65 -6.64 13.42
N ASP A 275 31.22 -7.89 13.58
CA ASP A 275 32.14 -9.05 13.57
C ASP A 275 32.39 -9.57 12.13
N GLY A 276 31.67 -9.03 11.13
CA GLY A 276 31.85 -9.27 9.71
C GLY A 276 30.96 -10.37 9.17
N ASP A 277 30.09 -10.98 9.97
CA ASP A 277 29.05 -11.89 9.49
C ASP A 277 27.64 -11.27 9.55
N LEU A 278 26.64 -11.93 8.98
CA LEU A 278 25.29 -11.36 8.81
C LEU A 278 24.29 -12.04 9.75
N ASP A 279 23.80 -11.29 10.70
CA ASP A 279 22.76 -11.68 11.65
C ASP A 279 21.37 -11.53 11.08
N VAL A 280 20.39 -12.23 11.65
CA VAL A 280 19.02 -12.33 11.15
C VAL A 280 18.00 -11.92 12.21
N PHE A 281 17.26 -10.87 11.94
CA PHE A 281 16.07 -10.50 12.72
C PHE A 281 14.81 -11.10 12.09
N ILE A 282 13.93 -11.66 12.94
CA ILE A 282 12.61 -12.17 12.55
C ILE A 282 11.56 -11.45 13.39
N GLY A 283 10.69 -10.68 12.77
CA GLY A 283 9.57 -10.00 13.43
C GLY A 283 8.46 -10.97 13.81
N GLY A 284 7.91 -10.82 15.01
CA GLY A 284 6.76 -11.59 15.51
C GLY A 284 5.43 -10.98 15.08
N ARG A 285 4.50 -11.80 14.57
CA ARG A 285 3.14 -11.39 14.19
C ARG A 285 2.09 -11.87 15.20
N ALA A 286 0.81 -11.84 14.81
CA ALA A 286 -0.30 -12.25 15.67
C ALA A 286 -0.27 -13.74 16.00
N VAL A 287 -0.47 -14.07 17.26
CA VAL A 287 -0.70 -15.45 17.69
C VAL A 287 -2.07 -15.91 17.20
N THR A 288 -2.13 -17.08 16.56
CA THR A 288 -3.38 -17.63 16.01
C THR A 288 -4.47 -17.75 17.08
N GLY A 289 -5.64 -17.17 16.81
CA GLY A 289 -6.77 -17.15 17.76
C GLY A 289 -6.63 -16.11 18.87
N HIS A 290 -5.53 -15.37 18.94
CA HIS A 290 -5.24 -14.42 20.02
C HIS A 290 -4.91 -13.00 19.53
N TYR A 291 -5.30 -12.64 18.30
CA TYR A 291 -5.15 -11.26 17.86
C TYR A 291 -5.83 -10.29 18.86
N PRO A 292 -5.24 -9.13 19.23
CA PRO A 292 -4.00 -8.56 18.72
C PRO A 292 -2.74 -8.92 19.54
N GLN A 293 -2.71 -10.07 20.20
CA GLN A 293 -1.53 -10.51 20.94
C GLN A 293 -0.38 -10.82 19.96
N ALA A 294 0.73 -10.13 20.14
CA ALA A 294 1.92 -10.35 19.36
C ALA A 294 2.73 -11.54 19.87
N SER A 295 3.26 -12.34 18.95
CA SER A 295 4.27 -13.34 19.28
C SER A 295 5.63 -12.71 19.52
N VAL A 296 6.58 -13.49 20.03
CA VAL A 296 7.97 -13.04 20.23
C VAL A 296 8.61 -12.74 18.88
N SER A 297 9.37 -11.63 18.80
CA SER A 297 10.35 -11.41 17.74
C SER A 297 11.69 -11.98 18.16
N MET A 298 12.63 -12.21 17.25
CA MET A 298 13.91 -12.86 17.57
C MET A 298 15.05 -12.28 16.73
N LEU A 299 16.15 -11.98 17.38
CA LEU A 299 17.45 -11.79 16.73
C LEU A 299 18.24 -13.09 16.81
N LEU A 300 18.74 -13.56 15.67
CA LEU A 300 19.59 -14.73 15.54
C LEU A 300 20.99 -14.27 15.12
N SER A 301 21.99 -14.52 15.97
CA SER A 301 23.38 -14.30 15.58
C SER A 301 23.86 -15.44 14.69
N ASN A 302 24.56 -15.07 13.63
CA ASN A 302 25.19 -15.99 12.71
C ASN A 302 26.50 -16.47 13.33
N THR A 303 26.67 -17.76 13.41
CA THR A 303 27.94 -18.35 13.88
C THR A 303 28.50 -19.23 12.77
N THR A 304 29.75 -19.62 12.89
CA THR A 304 30.38 -20.50 11.89
C THR A 304 29.62 -21.79 11.64
N ARG A 305 28.66 -22.17 12.50
CA ARG A 305 27.94 -23.45 12.44
C ARG A 305 26.42 -23.32 12.34
N SER A 306 25.81 -22.24 12.87
CA SER A 306 24.37 -22.09 13.02
C SER A 306 23.93 -20.64 13.18
N LEU A 307 22.61 -20.41 13.01
CA LEU A 307 21.94 -19.20 13.48
C LEU A 307 21.43 -19.47 14.89
N ASP A 308 21.94 -18.78 15.90
CA ASP A 308 21.61 -18.99 17.30
C ASP A 308 20.92 -17.77 17.93
N PRO A 309 19.91 -17.96 18.82
CA PRO A 309 19.25 -16.84 19.46
C PRO A 309 20.24 -15.93 20.21
N ALA A 310 20.31 -14.66 19.83
CA ALA A 310 21.17 -13.67 20.47
C ALA A 310 20.63 -13.16 21.81
N GLY A 311 19.32 -13.35 22.06
CA GLY A 311 18.65 -12.80 23.25
C GLY A 311 18.49 -11.28 23.21
N GLY A 312 18.32 -10.67 24.38
CA GLY A 312 18.29 -9.22 24.55
C GLY A 312 16.97 -8.54 24.14
N THR A 313 17.05 -7.23 23.91
CA THR A 313 15.87 -6.35 23.69
C THR A 313 15.02 -6.75 22.49
N LEU A 314 15.62 -7.31 21.44
CA LEU A 314 14.92 -7.70 20.23
C LEU A 314 14.29 -9.11 20.30
N SER A 315 14.61 -9.90 21.32
CA SER A 315 14.07 -11.27 21.52
C SER A 315 12.90 -11.25 22.49
N ARG A 316 11.86 -10.48 22.16
CA ARG A 316 10.59 -10.34 22.92
C ARG A 316 9.45 -9.96 22.01
N ALA A 317 8.22 -9.88 22.53
CA ALA A 317 7.10 -9.32 21.78
C ALA A 317 7.33 -7.79 21.56
N LEU A 318 7.54 -7.41 20.32
CA LEU A 318 7.74 -6.01 19.90
C LEU A 318 6.47 -5.36 19.33
N GLY A 319 5.31 -5.98 19.47
CA GLY A 319 4.07 -5.65 18.78
C GLY A 319 3.86 -6.54 17.56
N LEU A 320 2.79 -6.32 16.81
CA LEU A 320 2.49 -7.04 15.57
C LEU A 320 3.39 -6.52 14.44
N VAL A 321 4.57 -7.11 14.28
CA VAL A 321 5.59 -6.63 13.32
C VAL A 321 5.22 -7.06 11.90
N ASN A 322 4.97 -6.09 11.02
CA ASN A 322 4.61 -6.30 9.62
C ASN A 322 5.75 -5.98 8.63
N GLY A 323 6.62 -5.03 8.96
CA GLY A 323 7.79 -4.64 8.18
C GLY A 323 9.01 -4.48 9.09
N ALA A 324 10.20 -4.74 8.57
CA ALA A 324 11.47 -4.54 9.30
C ALA A 324 12.58 -4.20 8.31
N VAL A 325 13.50 -3.33 8.73
CA VAL A 325 14.71 -2.99 7.99
C VAL A 325 15.82 -2.58 8.98
N PHE A 326 17.04 -2.96 8.67
CA PHE A 326 18.24 -2.41 9.31
C PHE A 326 18.78 -1.27 8.45
N SER A 327 19.08 -0.14 9.08
CA SER A 327 19.66 1.03 8.40
C SER A 327 20.42 1.90 9.39
N ASP A 328 21.55 2.46 8.97
CA ASP A 328 22.34 3.40 9.77
C ASP A 328 21.68 4.79 9.73
N LEU A 329 20.94 5.12 10.80
CA LEU A 329 20.17 6.36 10.90
C LEU A 329 20.96 7.53 11.48
N ASP A 330 22.01 7.27 12.24
CA ASP A 330 22.79 8.31 12.92
C ASP A 330 24.25 8.41 12.44
N GLY A 331 24.66 7.56 11.48
CA GLY A 331 25.96 7.61 10.82
C GLY A 331 27.09 6.98 11.63
N ASP A 332 26.78 6.17 12.65
CA ASP A 332 27.77 5.55 13.52
C ASP A 332 28.28 4.19 13.02
N ARG A 333 27.72 3.67 11.91
CA ARG A 333 28.01 2.40 11.22
C ARG A 333 27.46 1.14 11.91
N PHE A 334 26.67 1.29 12.95
CA PHE A 334 25.93 0.19 13.57
C PHE A 334 24.45 0.35 13.22
N PRO A 335 23.91 -0.45 12.30
CA PRO A 335 22.59 -0.18 11.77
C PRO A 335 21.51 -0.34 12.86
N GLU A 336 20.63 0.66 12.96
CA GLU A 336 19.42 0.61 13.76
C GLU A 336 18.44 -0.39 13.19
N LEU A 337 17.61 -1.00 14.04
CA LEU A 337 16.45 -1.74 13.61
C LEU A 337 15.20 -0.85 13.62
N ILE A 338 14.56 -0.73 12.45
CA ILE A 338 13.27 -0.05 12.28
C ILE A 338 12.20 -1.10 12.02
N VAL A 339 11.09 -1.07 12.76
CA VAL A 339 9.97 -2.00 12.57
C VAL A 339 8.64 -1.27 12.46
N ALA A 340 7.83 -1.65 11.47
CA ALA A 340 6.45 -1.22 11.30
C ALA A 340 5.54 -2.13 12.12
N THR A 341 4.74 -1.55 13.03
CA THR A 341 3.86 -2.34 13.90
C THR A 341 2.38 -1.99 13.71
N GLU A 342 1.55 -3.00 13.69
CA GLU A 342 0.09 -2.83 13.67
C GLU A 342 -0.42 -2.56 15.09
N TRP A 343 -1.33 -1.61 15.23
CA TRP A 343 -1.81 -1.08 16.52
C TRP A 343 -0.70 -0.51 17.42
N GLY A 344 0.38 -0.07 16.81
CA GLY A 344 1.52 0.54 17.47
C GLY A 344 2.20 1.57 16.57
N PRO A 345 3.28 2.22 17.01
CA PRO A 345 4.07 3.14 16.19
C PRO A 345 5.02 2.42 15.23
N VAL A 346 5.64 3.16 14.32
CA VAL A 346 6.92 2.75 13.74
C VAL A 346 7.95 2.83 14.87
N ARG A 347 8.63 1.71 15.17
CA ARG A 347 9.56 1.62 16.29
C ARG A 347 10.99 1.62 15.79
N VAL A 348 11.86 2.33 16.51
CA VAL A 348 13.28 2.41 16.23
C VAL A 348 14.05 1.89 17.45
N PHE A 349 14.97 0.98 17.19
CA PHE A 349 15.89 0.43 18.17
C PHE A 349 17.31 0.83 17.81
N LYS A 350 17.92 1.73 18.61
CA LYS A 350 19.31 2.13 18.45
C LYS A 350 20.23 0.97 18.75
N ASN A 351 21.27 0.84 17.92
CA ASN A 351 22.28 -0.20 18.02
C ASN A 351 23.59 0.38 18.60
N GLN A 352 24.16 -0.29 19.55
CA GLN A 352 25.51 -0.02 20.07
C GLN A 352 26.29 -1.32 20.07
N LYS A 353 26.90 -1.67 18.93
CA LYS A 353 27.70 -2.89 18.77
C LYS A 353 26.93 -4.16 19.17
N GLY A 354 25.80 -4.39 18.54
CA GLY A 354 24.91 -5.55 18.79
C GLY A 354 24.02 -5.41 20.02
N LYS A 355 24.13 -4.32 20.79
CA LYS A 355 23.25 -4.03 21.94
C LYS A 355 22.18 -3.03 21.58
N PHE A 356 20.94 -3.49 21.52
CA PHE A 356 19.81 -2.69 21.12
C PHE A 356 19.09 -2.05 22.30
N SER A 357 18.71 -0.77 22.13
CA SER A 357 17.87 -0.02 23.06
C SER A 357 16.74 0.68 22.29
N GLU A 358 15.54 0.65 22.83
CA GLU A 358 14.41 1.31 22.18
C GLU A 358 14.50 2.83 22.30
N ALA A 359 14.35 3.52 21.17
CA ALA A 359 14.42 4.97 21.07
C ALA A 359 13.13 5.62 20.52
N THR A 360 12.07 4.83 20.30
CA THR A 360 10.83 5.27 19.67
C THR A 360 10.23 6.53 20.26
N GLU A 361 10.12 6.58 21.60
CA GLU A 361 9.57 7.75 22.32
C GLU A 361 10.49 8.97 22.22
N SER A 362 11.79 8.79 22.41
CA SER A 362 12.77 9.87 22.36
C SER A 362 12.94 10.48 20.98
N LEU A 363 12.59 9.72 19.93
CA LEU A 363 12.60 10.17 18.53
C LEU A 363 11.26 10.75 18.06
N GLY A 364 10.27 10.92 18.97
CA GLY A 364 8.97 11.54 18.67
C GLY A 364 7.97 10.65 17.93
N LEU A 365 8.23 9.35 17.81
CA LEU A 365 7.38 8.42 17.05
C LEU A 365 6.29 7.73 17.89
N GLY A 366 6.45 7.66 19.22
CA GLY A 366 5.62 6.82 20.10
C GLY A 366 4.11 7.13 20.04
N GLY A 367 3.72 8.41 19.92
CA GLY A 367 2.32 8.82 19.81
C GLY A 367 1.67 8.52 18.44
N LEU A 368 2.42 8.11 17.43
CA LEU A 368 1.95 7.87 16.06
C LEU A 368 1.56 6.39 15.86
N THR A 369 0.70 5.88 16.75
CA THR A 369 0.18 4.52 16.62
C THR A 369 -0.68 4.38 15.37
N GLY A 370 -0.54 3.28 14.63
CA GLY A 370 -1.22 3.05 13.35
C GLY A 370 -1.41 1.57 13.04
N LEU A 371 -1.86 1.30 11.83
CA LEU A 371 -1.89 -0.04 11.26
C LEU A 371 -0.74 -0.16 10.24
N TRP A 372 0.48 0.09 10.71
CA TRP A 372 1.68 0.14 9.88
C TRP A 372 2.00 -1.22 9.26
N GLN A 373 2.38 -1.23 7.97
CA GLN A 373 2.62 -2.44 7.19
C GLN A 373 4.09 -2.57 6.76
N GLY A 374 4.48 -1.99 5.65
CA GLY A 374 5.85 -1.99 5.17
C GLY A 374 6.66 -0.82 5.68
N VAL A 375 7.98 -0.96 5.69
CA VAL A 375 8.94 0.09 6.04
C VAL A 375 10.18 -0.01 5.16
N ALA A 376 10.68 1.13 4.69
CA ALA A 376 11.92 1.26 3.95
C ALA A 376 12.60 2.59 4.28
N THR A 377 13.83 2.77 3.83
CA THR A 377 14.63 3.96 4.11
C THR A 377 15.18 4.60 2.82
N GLY A 378 15.47 5.89 2.87
CA GLY A 378 16.05 6.68 1.80
C GLY A 378 16.35 8.09 2.27
N ASP A 379 17.02 8.90 1.47
CA ASP A 379 17.25 10.34 1.72
C ASP A 379 16.25 11.15 0.86
N PHE A 380 15.03 11.35 1.42
CA PHE A 380 13.92 11.90 0.63
C PHE A 380 13.95 13.42 0.51
N ASP A 381 14.64 14.13 1.39
CA ASP A 381 14.76 15.59 1.31
C ASP A 381 16.14 16.06 0.82
N GLY A 382 17.07 15.13 0.61
CA GLY A 382 18.39 15.41 0.05
C GLY A 382 19.38 16.03 1.06
N ASP A 383 19.11 15.90 2.36
CA ASP A 383 19.94 16.50 3.41
C ASP A 383 21.12 15.61 3.84
N GLY A 384 21.19 14.39 3.31
CA GLY A 384 22.26 13.41 3.54
C GLY A 384 22.05 12.55 4.78
N ARG A 385 20.89 12.62 5.44
CA ARG A 385 20.49 11.72 6.52
C ARG A 385 19.46 10.71 5.98
N THR A 386 19.51 9.52 6.53
CA THR A 386 18.57 8.47 6.17
C THR A 386 17.22 8.72 6.83
N ASP A 387 16.18 8.90 6.02
CA ASP A 387 14.77 9.03 6.41
C ASP A 387 14.07 7.68 6.38
N ILE A 388 12.85 7.62 6.94
CA ILE A 388 12.01 6.42 6.95
C ILE A 388 10.75 6.69 6.13
N VAL A 389 10.33 5.73 5.30
CA VAL A 389 8.99 5.68 4.74
C VAL A 389 8.25 4.47 5.31
N ALA A 390 7.00 4.66 5.73
CA ALA A 390 6.17 3.56 6.21
C ALA A 390 4.76 3.61 5.59
N THR A 391 4.28 2.45 5.17
CA THR A 391 2.93 2.27 4.64
C THR A 391 1.94 1.96 5.74
N ASN A 392 0.69 2.38 5.54
CA ASN A 392 -0.37 2.27 6.52
C ASN A 392 -1.71 1.91 5.84
N TRP A 393 -2.79 1.92 6.59
CA TRP A 393 -4.12 1.50 6.16
C TRP A 393 -4.81 2.48 5.20
N GLY A 394 -4.40 3.74 5.19
CA GLY A 394 -5.00 4.80 4.40
C GLY A 394 -6.24 5.41 5.06
N LEU A 395 -6.81 6.42 4.39
CA LEU A 395 -7.94 7.20 4.92
C LEU A 395 -9.29 6.82 4.30
N ASN A 396 -9.30 5.97 3.27
CA ASN A 396 -10.52 5.54 2.59
C ASN A 396 -11.09 4.26 3.25
N SER A 397 -11.33 4.34 4.54
CA SER A 397 -11.90 3.26 5.36
C SER A 397 -12.94 3.81 6.32
N SER A 398 -13.69 2.95 7.01
CA SER A 398 -14.65 3.33 8.04
C SER A 398 -14.00 3.83 9.33
N LEU A 399 -12.69 3.71 9.48
CA LEU A 399 -11.95 4.19 10.64
C LEU A 399 -11.57 5.66 10.47
N SER A 400 -11.83 6.47 11.47
CA SER A 400 -11.47 7.89 11.50
C SER A 400 -10.29 8.09 12.45
N PRO A 401 -9.06 8.31 11.93
CA PRO A 401 -7.88 8.52 12.76
C PRO A 401 -7.98 9.82 13.56
N SER A 402 -7.47 9.79 14.78
CA SER A 402 -7.46 10.96 15.69
C SER A 402 -6.35 10.79 16.72
N LEU A 403 -5.59 11.84 16.98
CA LEU A 403 -4.60 11.86 18.06
C LEU A 403 -5.25 11.98 19.45
N ILE A 404 -6.47 12.51 19.53
CA ILE A 404 -7.18 12.73 20.78
C ILE A 404 -8.07 11.53 21.13
N ASN A 405 -8.87 11.09 20.16
CA ASN A 405 -9.82 9.99 20.31
C ASN A 405 -9.60 8.93 19.22
N PRO A 406 -8.47 8.21 19.24
CA PRO A 406 -8.13 7.26 18.19
C PRO A 406 -9.09 6.07 18.17
N PRO A 407 -9.37 5.45 17.02
CA PRO A 407 -9.99 4.13 16.96
C PRO A 407 -9.28 3.15 17.90
N ARG A 408 -10.07 2.32 18.58
CA ARG A 408 -9.58 1.37 19.57
C ARG A 408 -10.03 -0.04 19.28
N LEU A 409 -9.12 -0.98 19.40
CA LEU A 409 -9.45 -2.38 19.47
C LEU A 409 -9.38 -2.80 20.94
N TYR A 410 -10.55 -3.02 21.55
CA TYR A 410 -10.64 -3.60 22.88
C TYR A 410 -10.54 -5.11 22.76
N TYR A 411 -9.81 -5.73 23.67
CA TYR A 411 -9.66 -7.19 23.69
C TYR A 411 -9.55 -7.74 25.09
N HIS A 412 -10.00 -8.98 25.22
CA HIS A 412 -9.91 -9.72 26.46
C HIS A 412 -9.28 -11.08 26.20
N PHE A 413 -8.15 -11.31 26.84
CA PHE A 413 -7.43 -12.55 26.87
C PHE A 413 -7.70 -13.26 28.19
N THR A 414 -8.23 -14.50 28.13
CA THR A 414 -8.50 -15.33 29.31
C THR A 414 -7.31 -16.25 29.59
N ASP A 415 -7.00 -17.10 28.64
CA ASP A 415 -5.85 -18.01 28.64
C ASP A 415 -5.59 -18.50 27.19
N SER A 416 -4.52 -19.25 27.00
CA SER A 416 -4.11 -19.73 25.67
C SER A 416 -5.04 -20.77 25.03
N SER A 417 -6.01 -21.32 25.77
CA SER A 417 -6.97 -22.29 25.25
C SER A 417 -8.25 -21.65 24.71
N VAL A 418 -8.51 -20.38 25.05
CA VAL A 418 -9.71 -19.65 24.67
C VAL A 418 -9.36 -18.50 23.72
N PRO A 419 -9.92 -18.46 22.49
CA PRO A 419 -9.67 -17.37 21.59
C PRO A 419 -9.99 -16.00 22.19
N THR A 420 -9.12 -15.00 21.92
CA THR A 420 -9.27 -13.65 22.45
C THR A 420 -10.53 -12.98 21.89
N SER A 421 -11.34 -12.45 22.77
CA SER A 421 -12.52 -11.66 22.42
C SER A 421 -12.15 -10.24 21.98
N LEU A 422 -12.83 -9.69 20.96
CA LEU A 422 -12.47 -8.42 20.30
C LEU A 422 -13.68 -7.51 20.14
N ILE A 423 -13.53 -6.20 20.38
CA ILE A 423 -14.49 -5.17 20.00
C ILE A 423 -13.71 -4.00 19.37
N LEU A 424 -13.86 -3.83 18.06
CA LEU A 424 -13.35 -2.64 17.36
C LEU A 424 -14.34 -1.50 17.59
N ALA A 425 -13.84 -0.33 18.02
CA ALA A 425 -14.65 0.82 18.39
C ALA A 425 -14.09 2.13 17.84
N ALA A 426 -14.99 3.03 17.49
CA ALA A 426 -14.70 4.39 17.10
C ALA A 426 -15.36 5.39 18.06
N TRP A 427 -14.76 6.56 18.19
CA TRP A 427 -15.31 7.64 18.99
C TRP A 427 -16.50 8.29 18.28
N ASP A 428 -17.59 8.48 18.98
CA ASP A 428 -18.77 9.24 18.53
C ASP A 428 -18.83 10.61 19.23
N ASP A 429 -18.71 11.68 18.44
CA ASP A 429 -18.69 13.04 18.96
C ASP A 429 -20.02 13.50 19.54
N ARG A 430 -21.12 12.95 19.07
CA ARG A 430 -22.46 13.27 19.56
C ARG A 430 -22.72 12.64 20.93
N LEU A 431 -22.36 11.38 21.10
CA LEU A 431 -22.57 10.64 22.35
C LEU A 431 -21.39 10.74 23.33
N LYS A 432 -20.24 11.31 22.85
CA LYS A 432 -19.01 11.48 23.65
C LYS A 432 -18.50 10.17 24.27
N GLN A 433 -18.57 9.08 23.49
CA GLN A 433 -18.13 7.76 23.91
C GLN A 433 -17.66 6.91 22.74
N TYR A 434 -16.97 5.81 23.03
CA TYR A 434 -16.60 4.81 22.05
C TYR A 434 -17.77 3.89 21.74
N LEU A 435 -18.13 3.75 20.45
CA LEU A 435 -19.17 2.86 19.96
C LEU A 435 -18.54 1.71 19.15
N PRO A 436 -19.12 0.50 19.21
CA PRO A 436 -18.71 -0.60 18.34
C PRO A 436 -18.89 -0.23 16.87
N THR A 437 -17.93 -0.61 16.04
CA THR A 437 -18.01 -0.34 14.58
C THR A 437 -18.88 -1.35 13.84
N ARG A 438 -19.15 -2.52 14.43
CA ARG A 438 -19.98 -3.57 13.84
C ARG A 438 -21.43 -3.43 14.26
N ASP A 439 -22.34 -3.88 13.38
CA ASP A 439 -23.76 -3.97 13.68
C ASP A 439 -24.07 -5.07 14.71
N LEU A 440 -25.26 -5.03 15.28
CA LEU A 440 -25.69 -5.96 16.33
C LEU A 440 -25.71 -7.44 15.87
N PRO A 441 -26.21 -7.79 14.67
CA PRO A 441 -26.16 -9.16 14.17
C PRO A 441 -24.73 -9.70 14.03
N SER A 442 -23.80 -8.89 13.57
CA SER A 442 -22.40 -9.26 13.42
C SER A 442 -21.72 -9.46 14.77
N LEU A 443 -22.07 -8.64 15.76
CA LEU A 443 -21.56 -8.78 17.12
C LEU A 443 -22.02 -10.10 17.77
N PHE A 444 -23.24 -10.55 17.50
CA PHE A 444 -23.77 -11.81 18.04
C PHE A 444 -23.01 -13.06 17.59
N ARG A 445 -22.26 -13.00 16.47
CA ARG A 445 -21.41 -14.12 16.04
C ARG A 445 -20.28 -14.42 17.04
N GLY A 446 -19.74 -13.38 17.65
CA GLY A 446 -18.68 -13.53 18.66
C GLY A 446 -19.20 -13.54 20.11
N TYR A 447 -20.38 -12.97 20.33
CA TYR A 447 -20.93 -12.72 21.66
C TYR A 447 -22.39 -13.18 21.78
N ALA A 448 -22.61 -14.49 21.67
CA ALA A 448 -23.96 -15.06 21.73
C ALA A 448 -24.73 -14.69 23.00
N GLY A 449 -24.04 -14.44 24.14
CA GLY A 449 -24.62 -14.01 25.40
C GLY A 449 -25.26 -12.61 25.35
N LEU A 450 -24.95 -11.80 24.36
CA LEU A 450 -25.58 -10.47 24.16
C LEU A 450 -26.97 -10.58 23.52
N ARG A 451 -27.39 -11.76 23.05
CA ARG A 451 -28.75 -11.97 22.54
C ARG A 451 -29.75 -11.75 23.69
N GLY A 452 -30.70 -10.86 23.50
CA GLY A 452 -31.67 -10.50 24.50
C GLY A 452 -31.28 -9.40 25.48
N VAL A 453 -30.03 -8.92 25.44
CA VAL A 453 -29.58 -7.74 26.20
C VAL A 453 -30.14 -6.46 25.61
N PHE A 454 -30.11 -6.35 24.25
CA PHE A 454 -30.62 -5.19 23.54
C PHE A 454 -32.00 -5.47 22.95
N GLN A 455 -32.98 -4.62 23.26
CA GLN A 455 -34.33 -4.76 22.76
C GLN A 455 -34.52 -4.16 21.35
N SER A 456 -33.58 -3.33 20.90
CA SER A 456 -33.61 -2.68 19.58
C SER A 456 -32.23 -2.34 19.06
N HIS A 457 -32.12 -2.17 17.73
CA HIS A 457 -30.91 -1.65 17.09
C HIS A 457 -30.55 -0.25 17.61
N ARG A 458 -31.56 0.57 17.97
CA ARG A 458 -31.31 1.90 18.51
C ARG A 458 -30.64 1.85 19.89
N GLU A 459 -31.13 1.00 20.76
CA GLU A 459 -30.52 0.82 22.10
C GLU A 459 -29.07 0.35 21.98
N TYR A 460 -28.78 -0.56 21.05
CA TYR A 460 -27.41 -1.00 20.74
C TYR A 460 -26.55 0.14 20.19
N ALA A 461 -27.07 0.91 19.23
CA ALA A 461 -26.32 2.00 18.59
C ALA A 461 -25.96 3.13 19.57
N GLU A 462 -26.72 3.28 20.64
CA GLU A 462 -26.46 4.24 21.73
C GLU A 462 -25.62 3.63 22.88
N ALA A 463 -25.42 2.32 22.88
CA ALA A 463 -24.65 1.64 23.92
C ALA A 463 -23.14 1.78 23.68
N GLY A 464 -22.45 2.41 24.61
CA GLY A 464 -20.99 2.49 24.60
C GLY A 464 -20.33 1.12 24.80
N VAL A 465 -19.09 1.00 24.35
CA VAL A 465 -18.29 -0.24 24.51
C VAL A 465 -18.20 -0.67 25.97
N LEU A 466 -18.08 0.26 26.91
CA LEU A 466 -18.00 -0.07 28.34
C LEU A 466 -19.25 -0.80 28.83
N LYS A 467 -20.46 -0.40 28.38
CA LYS A 467 -21.71 -1.11 28.70
C LYS A 467 -21.71 -2.54 28.12
N LEU A 468 -21.14 -2.76 26.94
CA LEU A 468 -20.98 -4.10 26.37
C LEU A 468 -20.03 -4.96 27.20
N MET A 469 -19.01 -4.35 27.77
CA MET A 469 -18.01 -5.03 28.60
C MET A 469 -18.55 -5.43 29.97
N ASP A 470 -19.60 -4.78 30.53
CA ASP A 470 -20.28 -5.20 31.73
C ASP A 470 -20.89 -6.61 31.60
N TYR A 471 -21.27 -6.99 30.39
CA TYR A 471 -21.77 -8.34 30.09
C TYR A 471 -20.65 -9.33 29.72
N HIS A 472 -19.42 -8.86 29.63
CA HIS A 472 -18.24 -9.67 29.36
C HIS A 472 -17.13 -9.24 30.32
N PRO A 473 -17.14 -9.78 31.57
CA PRO A 473 -16.25 -9.29 32.59
C PRO A 473 -14.84 -9.70 32.30
N ALA A 474 -13.99 -8.73 32.14
CA ALA A 474 -12.61 -8.70 32.56
C ALA A 474 -11.93 -7.42 32.14
N ALA A 475 -10.87 -7.06 32.80
CA ALA A 475 -10.05 -5.91 32.49
C ALA A 475 -9.71 -5.88 30.99
N ALA A 476 -10.42 -5.07 30.22
CA ALA A 476 -10.22 -4.98 28.81
C ALA A 476 -8.93 -4.22 28.55
N HIS A 477 -8.04 -4.89 27.88
CA HIS A 477 -6.92 -4.23 27.26
C HIS A 477 -7.39 -3.50 25.99
N SER A 478 -6.69 -2.46 25.59
CA SER A 478 -6.95 -1.83 24.30
C SER A 478 -5.65 -1.42 23.62
N VAL A 479 -5.69 -1.44 22.30
CA VAL A 479 -4.67 -0.85 21.43
C VAL A 479 -5.33 0.19 20.53
N THR A 480 -4.55 1.14 20.00
CA THR A 480 -5.07 2.32 19.30
C THR A 480 -4.41 2.50 17.95
N ALA A 481 -5.13 3.16 17.02
CA ALA A 481 -4.60 3.61 15.75
C ALA A 481 -4.88 5.11 15.57
N ALA A 482 -3.97 5.94 16.04
CA ALA A 482 -4.11 7.39 15.99
C ALA A 482 -3.88 7.95 14.59
N VAL A 483 -3.10 7.24 13.76
CA VAL A 483 -2.71 7.62 12.41
C VAL A 483 -2.95 6.45 11.46
N LEU A 484 -3.60 6.71 10.32
CA LEU A 484 -3.82 5.70 9.26
C LEU A 484 -3.16 6.10 7.94
N GLN A 485 -2.56 7.27 7.84
CA GLN A 485 -1.87 7.75 6.65
C GLN A 485 -0.53 7.03 6.48
N SER A 486 -0.21 6.64 5.25
CA SER A 486 1.15 6.31 4.84
C SER A 486 1.99 7.59 4.85
N MET A 487 3.21 7.53 5.39
CA MET A 487 4.03 8.72 5.66
C MET A 487 5.51 8.49 5.37
N VAL A 488 6.23 9.58 5.15
CA VAL A 488 7.67 9.67 5.39
C VAL A 488 7.92 10.31 6.76
N PHE A 489 9.01 9.89 7.40
CA PHE A 489 9.50 10.44 8.66
C PHE A 489 10.89 10.97 8.37
N LEU A 490 11.01 12.30 8.32
CA LEU A 490 12.26 12.97 7.98
C LEU A 490 13.17 12.98 9.20
N ASN A 491 14.38 12.49 9.04
CA ASN A 491 15.37 12.41 10.10
C ASN A 491 15.89 13.80 10.42
N ARG A 492 15.56 14.31 11.58
CA ARG A 492 16.05 15.58 12.12
C ARG A 492 17.05 15.30 13.23
N LYS A 493 17.89 16.26 13.53
CA LYS A 493 18.94 16.10 14.53
C LYS A 493 18.42 15.61 15.91
N GLU A 494 17.18 15.95 16.25
CA GLU A 494 16.57 15.67 17.56
C GLU A 494 15.38 14.68 17.50
N GLY A 495 15.12 14.04 16.36
CA GLY A 495 14.00 13.10 16.16
C GLY A 495 13.50 13.07 14.74
N PHE A 496 12.29 12.54 14.53
CA PHE A 496 11.69 12.43 13.22
C PHE A 496 10.51 13.40 13.04
N GLU A 497 10.47 14.05 11.88
CA GLU A 497 9.35 14.90 11.44
C GLU A 497 8.42 14.10 10.53
N PRO A 498 7.16 13.81 10.95
CA PRO A 498 6.24 13.06 10.12
C PRO A 498 5.65 13.93 9.01
N LYS A 499 5.68 13.44 7.77
CA LYS A 499 5.09 14.09 6.59
C LYS A 499 4.21 13.09 5.84
N PRO A 500 2.88 13.30 5.76
CA PRO A 500 1.99 12.40 5.01
C PRO A 500 2.34 12.36 3.52
N LEU A 501 2.24 11.17 2.93
CA LEU A 501 2.29 10.98 1.49
C LEU A 501 1.01 11.58 0.82
N PRO A 502 1.02 11.83 -0.50
CA PRO A 502 -0.11 12.38 -1.24
C PRO A 502 -1.43 11.64 -1.00
N PRO A 503 -2.58 12.30 -1.25
CA PRO A 503 -3.91 11.71 -1.04
C PRO A 503 -4.13 10.36 -1.73
N GLU A 504 -3.52 10.14 -2.90
CA GLU A 504 -3.62 8.89 -3.66
C GLU A 504 -2.99 7.70 -2.92
N ALA A 505 -1.99 7.94 -2.08
CA ALA A 505 -1.41 6.92 -1.21
C ALA A 505 -2.34 6.53 -0.05
N GLN A 506 -3.39 7.32 0.21
CA GLN A 506 -4.33 7.13 1.30
C GLN A 506 -5.65 6.49 0.86
N LEU A 507 -5.81 6.17 -0.43
CA LEU A 507 -7.06 5.63 -0.98
C LEU A 507 -7.25 4.14 -0.72
N SER A 508 -6.20 3.43 -0.36
CA SER A 508 -6.23 1.99 -0.12
C SER A 508 -5.12 1.59 0.85
N PRO A 509 -5.27 0.52 1.63
CA PRO A 509 -4.16 -0.05 2.38
C PRO A 509 -2.96 -0.30 1.48
N ALA A 510 -1.78 0.07 1.95
CA ALA A 510 -0.53 -0.21 1.26
C ALA A 510 0.33 -1.13 2.12
N PHE A 511 0.89 -2.18 1.50
CA PHE A 511 1.73 -3.18 2.15
C PHE A 511 3.19 -2.97 1.77
N GLY A 512 3.63 -3.50 0.64
CA GLY A 512 5.00 -3.30 0.16
C GLY A 512 5.27 -1.83 -0.16
N VAL A 513 6.45 -1.37 0.19
CA VAL A 513 7.03 -0.10 -0.26
C VAL A 513 8.43 -0.37 -0.79
N SER A 514 8.70 0.08 -2.02
CA SER A 514 10.02 0.03 -2.63
C SER A 514 10.50 1.45 -2.90
N VAL A 515 11.79 1.70 -2.66
CA VAL A 515 12.44 3.00 -2.81
C VAL A 515 13.49 2.92 -3.91
N GLY A 516 13.42 3.78 -4.91
CA GLY A 516 14.39 3.83 -6.00
C GLY A 516 14.06 4.92 -7.01
N ASP A 517 15.01 5.29 -7.82
CA ASP A 517 14.84 6.24 -8.90
C ASP A 517 14.26 5.51 -10.13
N LEU A 518 12.95 5.62 -10.33
CA LEU A 518 12.20 4.88 -11.35
C LEU A 518 12.13 5.58 -12.71
N ASP A 519 12.49 6.87 -12.81
CA ASP A 519 12.53 7.60 -14.08
C ASP A 519 13.93 8.09 -14.48
N GLY A 520 14.91 7.86 -13.63
CA GLY A 520 16.32 8.18 -13.91
C GLY A 520 16.64 9.68 -13.78
N ASP A 521 15.91 10.40 -12.90
CA ASP A 521 16.14 11.83 -12.67
C ASP A 521 17.09 12.13 -11.50
N GLY A 522 17.45 11.11 -10.71
CA GLY A 522 18.36 11.20 -9.58
C GLY A 522 17.70 11.46 -8.25
N ILE A 523 16.39 11.47 -8.18
CA ILE A 523 15.60 11.62 -6.95
C ILE A 523 14.91 10.30 -6.63
N ASP A 524 14.76 9.98 -5.34
CA ASP A 524 14.07 8.77 -4.92
C ASP A 524 12.57 8.86 -5.14
N ASP A 525 12.05 7.88 -5.87
CA ASP A 525 10.64 7.58 -6.03
C ASP A 525 10.19 6.51 -5.04
N LEU A 526 8.88 6.40 -4.86
CA LEU A 526 8.25 5.35 -4.07
C LEU A 526 7.29 4.54 -4.94
N PHE A 527 7.34 3.22 -4.82
CA PHE A 527 6.27 2.36 -5.27
C PHE A 527 5.53 1.76 -4.07
N LEU A 528 4.20 1.84 -4.06
CA LEU A 528 3.33 1.29 -3.02
C LEU A 528 2.49 0.13 -3.58
N ALA A 529 2.65 -1.05 -3.00
CA ALA A 529 1.81 -2.22 -3.26
C ALA A 529 0.52 -2.10 -2.47
N GLN A 530 -0.62 -1.96 -3.18
CA GLN A 530 -1.89 -1.54 -2.59
C GLN A 530 -2.95 -2.64 -2.64
N ASN A 531 -4.04 -2.40 -1.94
CA ASN A 531 -5.30 -3.15 -1.86
C ASN A 531 -5.35 -4.24 -0.80
N PHE A 532 -6.54 -4.37 -0.25
CA PHE A 532 -6.91 -5.46 0.63
C PHE A 532 -8.37 -5.86 0.41
N ALA A 533 -8.60 -7.12 0.06
CA ALA A 533 -9.93 -7.68 -0.19
C ALA A 533 -10.31 -8.80 0.79
N ALA A 534 -9.40 -9.17 1.70
CA ALA A 534 -9.59 -10.26 2.66
C ALA A 534 -10.33 -9.79 3.92
N PHE A 535 -11.60 -9.38 3.75
CA PHE A 535 -12.49 -9.00 4.84
C PHE A 535 -13.52 -10.08 5.13
N PRO A 536 -14.09 -10.10 6.35
CA PRO A 536 -15.33 -10.80 6.61
C PRO A 536 -16.43 -10.34 5.64
N THR A 537 -17.42 -11.20 5.41
CA THR A 537 -18.52 -10.94 4.44
C THR A 537 -19.38 -9.70 4.73
N ASP A 538 -19.28 -9.17 5.94
CA ASP A 538 -20.00 -7.99 6.44
C ASP A 538 -19.14 -6.70 6.44
N ALA A 539 -17.97 -6.72 5.85
CA ALA A 539 -17.09 -5.56 5.75
C ALA A 539 -16.79 -5.19 4.29
N ASP A 540 -16.57 -3.90 4.06
CA ASP A 540 -16.24 -3.37 2.73
C ASP A 540 -14.82 -3.77 2.30
N ARG A 541 -14.64 -3.97 1.00
CA ARG A 541 -13.32 -4.14 0.39
C ARG A 541 -12.60 -2.81 0.33
N LEU A 542 -11.31 -2.80 0.59
CA LEU A 542 -10.44 -1.63 0.46
C LEU A 542 -9.49 -1.81 -0.73
N ASP A 543 -10.04 -1.72 -1.95
CA ASP A 543 -9.36 -2.05 -3.19
C ASP A 543 -9.42 -0.92 -4.25
N ALA A 544 -9.38 0.33 -3.78
CA ALA A 544 -9.36 1.51 -4.65
C ALA A 544 -8.00 1.77 -5.32
N GLY A 545 -6.96 1.02 -4.95
CA GLY A 545 -5.61 1.14 -5.51
C GLY A 545 -5.40 0.30 -6.77
N ARG A 546 -4.30 0.55 -7.44
CA ARG A 546 -3.85 -0.22 -8.64
C ARG A 546 -2.35 -0.41 -8.71
N GLY A 547 -1.64 -0.28 -7.56
CA GLY A 547 -0.21 -0.08 -7.50
C GLY A 547 0.13 1.38 -7.79
N LEU A 548 0.77 2.05 -6.86
CA LEU A 548 0.98 3.49 -6.93
C LEU A 548 2.47 3.82 -7.01
N TRP A 549 2.88 4.41 -8.12
CA TRP A 549 4.15 5.08 -8.23
C TRP A 549 3.99 6.56 -7.84
N LEU A 550 4.75 6.99 -6.87
CA LEU A 550 4.92 8.36 -6.42
C LEU A 550 6.29 8.85 -6.87
N ARG A 551 6.32 9.75 -7.86
CA ARG A 551 7.56 10.39 -8.32
C ARG A 551 8.05 11.36 -7.28
N GLY A 552 9.33 11.27 -6.91
CA GLY A 552 10.02 12.22 -6.07
C GLY A 552 10.23 13.56 -6.78
N LEU A 553 10.09 14.64 -6.05
CA LEU A 553 10.31 16.02 -6.56
C LEU A 553 11.40 16.75 -5.76
N GLY A 554 12.09 16.01 -4.86
CA GLY A 554 12.99 16.60 -3.87
C GLY A 554 12.25 17.19 -2.68
N GLU A 555 12.99 17.49 -1.61
CA GLU A 555 12.47 18.06 -0.34
C GLU A 555 11.31 17.21 0.24
N ALA A 556 11.38 15.89 0.07
CA ALA A 556 10.36 14.91 0.46
C ALA A 556 8.96 15.24 -0.09
N ASN A 557 8.87 15.85 -1.26
CA ASN A 557 7.64 16.05 -2.00
C ASN A 557 7.48 14.95 -3.05
N PHE A 558 6.25 14.46 -3.19
CA PHE A 558 5.93 13.39 -4.12
C PHE A 558 4.70 13.73 -4.95
N THR A 559 4.66 13.25 -6.20
CA THR A 559 3.48 13.37 -7.06
C THR A 559 3.08 12.01 -7.65
N PRO A 560 1.78 11.66 -7.66
CA PRO A 560 1.33 10.39 -8.20
C PRO A 560 1.48 10.35 -9.73
N VAL A 561 2.10 9.29 -10.25
CA VAL A 561 2.18 9.02 -11.68
C VAL A 561 0.92 8.30 -12.13
N LYS A 562 0.28 8.79 -13.19
CA LYS A 562 -0.95 8.19 -13.73
C LYS A 562 -0.66 6.78 -14.26
N GLY A 563 -1.60 5.84 -14.07
CA GLY A 563 -1.40 4.46 -14.51
C GLY A 563 -1.19 4.28 -16.02
N ASP A 564 -1.70 5.19 -16.85
CA ASP A 564 -1.43 5.18 -18.30
C ASP A 564 -0.01 5.66 -18.62
N GLU A 565 0.53 6.58 -17.85
CA GLU A 565 1.91 7.06 -17.94
C GLU A 565 2.89 6.06 -17.31
N ALA A 566 2.54 5.53 -16.13
CA ALA A 566 3.36 4.54 -15.45
C ALA A 566 3.40 3.20 -16.18
N GLY A 567 2.29 2.75 -16.78
CA GLY A 567 2.12 1.36 -17.26
C GLY A 567 1.73 0.37 -16.15
N LEU A 568 1.60 0.84 -14.91
CA LEU A 568 1.32 0.01 -13.73
C LEU A 568 -0.19 -0.01 -13.45
N LYS A 569 -0.83 -1.17 -13.66
CA LYS A 569 -2.27 -1.37 -13.43
C LYS A 569 -2.53 -2.74 -12.81
N MET A 570 -2.58 -2.80 -11.50
CA MET A 570 -2.80 -4.02 -10.73
C MET A 570 -3.96 -3.83 -9.78
N TYR A 571 -5.04 -4.59 -9.94
CA TYR A 571 -6.27 -4.44 -9.16
C TYR A 571 -6.47 -5.53 -8.10
N GLY A 572 -5.51 -6.47 -7.98
CA GLY A 572 -5.56 -7.54 -6.99
C GLY A 572 -4.98 -7.13 -5.63
N ASP A 573 -4.99 -8.08 -4.71
CA ASP A 573 -4.43 -7.96 -3.36
C ASP A 573 -2.89 -7.97 -3.39
N GLN A 574 -2.28 -6.82 -3.61
CA GLN A 574 -0.82 -6.72 -3.66
C GLN A 574 -0.21 -6.88 -2.26
N ARG A 575 0.98 -7.49 -2.18
CA ARG A 575 1.68 -7.70 -0.91
C ARG A 575 3.10 -7.17 -0.99
N ALA A 576 4.04 -7.99 -1.39
CA ALA A 576 5.44 -7.60 -1.49
C ALA A 576 5.74 -6.97 -2.85
N SER A 577 6.66 -6.01 -2.85
CA SER A 577 7.24 -5.43 -4.07
C SER A 577 8.75 -5.37 -3.92
N ALA A 578 9.48 -5.56 -5.02
CA ALA A 578 10.94 -5.47 -5.02
C ALA A 578 11.45 -4.92 -6.36
N LEU A 579 12.51 -4.13 -6.29
CA LEU A 579 13.19 -3.51 -7.43
C LEU A 579 14.48 -4.25 -7.75
N ALA A 580 14.76 -4.43 -9.04
CA ALA A 580 16.05 -4.90 -9.56
C ALA A 580 16.21 -4.46 -11.01
N ASP A 581 17.43 -4.32 -11.48
CA ASP A 581 17.77 -4.22 -12.91
C ASP A 581 18.05 -5.64 -13.42
N TYR A 582 16.95 -6.42 -13.67
CA TYR A 582 17.07 -7.86 -13.94
C TYR A 582 17.62 -8.17 -15.33
N ASP A 583 17.53 -7.26 -16.30
CA ASP A 583 18.05 -7.45 -17.66
C ASP A 583 19.31 -6.64 -17.95
N ALA A 584 19.88 -6.03 -16.90
CA ALA A 584 21.14 -5.28 -16.92
C ALA A 584 21.15 -4.10 -17.92
N ASP A 585 19.98 -3.47 -18.15
CA ASP A 585 19.86 -2.34 -19.06
C ASP A 585 20.08 -0.97 -18.38
N GLY A 586 20.37 -0.98 -17.07
CA GLY A 586 20.65 0.22 -16.26
C GLY A 586 19.39 0.92 -15.79
N ARG A 587 18.23 0.26 -15.77
CA ARG A 587 16.95 0.77 -15.28
C ARG A 587 16.40 -0.14 -14.19
N LEU A 588 15.72 0.45 -13.24
CA LEU A 588 15.07 -0.33 -12.19
C LEU A 588 13.75 -0.91 -12.70
N ASP A 589 13.66 -2.23 -12.69
CA ASP A 589 12.45 -2.99 -12.94
C ASP A 589 11.72 -3.31 -11.64
N LEU A 590 10.44 -3.70 -11.74
CA LEU A 590 9.58 -3.90 -10.59
C LEU A 590 8.92 -5.28 -10.63
N VAL A 591 9.05 -6.05 -9.55
CA VAL A 591 8.23 -7.24 -9.30
C VAL A 591 7.24 -6.95 -8.17
N VAL A 592 5.98 -7.40 -8.33
CA VAL A 592 4.92 -7.26 -7.33
C VAL A 592 4.18 -8.58 -7.17
N THR A 593 4.10 -9.06 -5.94
CA THR A 593 3.33 -10.27 -5.62
C THR A 593 1.90 -9.91 -5.22
N GLN A 594 0.98 -10.84 -5.44
CA GLN A 594 -0.43 -10.69 -5.07
C GLN A 594 -0.91 -11.94 -4.34
N SER A 595 -1.62 -11.77 -3.22
CA SER A 595 -2.26 -12.88 -2.52
C SER A 595 -3.40 -13.43 -3.39
N GLY A 596 -3.37 -14.72 -3.66
CA GLY A 596 -4.36 -15.39 -4.52
C GLY A 596 -4.39 -14.89 -5.97
N GLY A 597 -3.29 -14.29 -6.47
CA GLY A 597 -3.25 -13.66 -7.78
C GLY A 597 -1.94 -13.88 -8.55
N ARG A 598 -1.89 -13.35 -9.77
CA ARG A 598 -0.67 -13.43 -10.61
C ARG A 598 0.41 -12.51 -10.06
N THR A 599 1.64 -13.01 -9.91
CA THR A 599 2.81 -12.15 -9.74
C THR A 599 3.04 -11.33 -10.99
N ARG A 600 3.33 -10.05 -10.80
CA ARG A 600 3.57 -9.11 -11.88
C ARG A 600 5.05 -8.75 -11.92
N LEU A 601 5.62 -8.82 -13.10
CA LEU A 601 6.95 -8.31 -13.42
C LEU A 601 6.79 -7.20 -14.45
N PHE A 602 7.35 -6.05 -14.17
CA PHE A 602 7.31 -4.88 -15.04
C PHE A 602 8.71 -4.48 -15.42
N ARG A 603 8.95 -4.40 -16.72
CA ARG A 603 10.19 -3.90 -17.30
C ARG A 603 10.11 -2.40 -17.50
N ASN A 604 11.12 -1.68 -17.07
CA ASN A 604 11.24 -0.25 -17.29
C ASN A 604 11.92 0.06 -18.63
N ASN A 605 11.16 0.58 -19.59
CA ASN A 605 11.66 0.86 -20.93
C ASN A 605 12.00 2.33 -21.17
N LYS A 606 11.70 3.23 -20.21
CA LYS A 606 11.71 4.66 -20.50
C LYS A 606 12.59 5.51 -19.58
N ALA A 607 12.88 5.05 -18.36
CA ALA A 607 13.82 5.73 -17.49
C ALA A 607 15.16 5.97 -18.19
N LYS A 608 15.87 6.99 -17.80
CA LYS A 608 17.26 7.15 -18.23
C LYS A 608 18.08 6.03 -17.62
N PRO A 609 18.94 5.33 -18.40
CA PRO A 609 19.85 4.33 -17.86
C PRO A 609 20.83 4.98 -16.89
N GLY A 610 20.99 4.39 -15.73
CA GLY A 610 21.95 4.80 -14.73
C GLY A 610 23.20 3.92 -14.69
N LEU A 611 24.11 4.24 -13.78
CA LEU A 611 25.30 3.42 -13.51
C LEU A 611 24.90 2.25 -12.60
N ARG A 612 25.04 1.03 -13.11
CA ARG A 612 24.84 -0.20 -12.32
C ARG A 612 26.04 -0.44 -11.43
N VAL A 613 25.83 -0.46 -10.11
CA VAL A 613 26.89 -0.61 -9.11
C VAL A 613 26.62 -1.84 -8.27
N ARG A 614 27.61 -2.73 -8.20
CA ARG A 614 27.64 -3.88 -7.30
C ARG A 614 28.83 -3.76 -6.38
N LEU A 615 28.62 -3.88 -5.09
CA LEU A 615 29.70 -3.90 -4.11
C LEU A 615 30.21 -5.32 -3.91
N VAL A 616 31.50 -5.43 -3.60
CA VAL A 616 32.15 -6.70 -3.28
C VAL A 616 32.80 -6.56 -1.91
N GLY A 617 32.31 -7.31 -0.96
CA GLY A 617 32.78 -7.32 0.41
C GLY A 617 33.63 -8.53 0.79
N GLY A 618 33.73 -8.78 2.08
CA GLY A 618 34.46 -9.93 2.65
C GLY A 618 33.73 -11.26 2.48
N LYS A 619 34.35 -12.36 2.83
CA LYS A 619 33.82 -13.71 2.64
C LYS A 619 32.45 -13.93 3.33
N LEU A 620 32.23 -13.37 4.51
CA LEU A 620 31.00 -13.56 5.28
C LEU A 620 29.94 -12.49 4.99
N ASN A 621 30.33 -11.40 4.32
CA ASN A 621 29.45 -10.36 3.79
C ASN A 621 29.90 -10.00 2.36
N PRO A 622 29.71 -10.91 1.37
CA PRO A 622 30.27 -10.74 0.02
C PRO A 622 29.59 -9.62 -0.77
N ASP A 623 28.42 -9.19 -0.36
CA ASP A 623 27.64 -8.12 -1.00
C ASP A 623 27.79 -6.78 -0.27
N ALA A 624 28.71 -6.69 0.72
CA ALA A 624 29.02 -5.50 1.49
C ALA A 624 27.77 -4.84 2.13
N ILE A 625 26.86 -5.65 2.66
CA ILE A 625 25.66 -5.18 3.36
C ILE A 625 26.04 -4.27 4.52
N GLY A 626 25.30 -3.17 4.70
CA GLY A 626 25.62 -2.10 5.64
C GLY A 626 26.55 -1.02 5.04
N SER A 627 27.02 -1.22 3.81
CA SER A 627 27.76 -0.17 3.09
C SER A 627 26.79 0.73 2.34
N ALA A 628 27.26 1.97 2.08
CA ALA A 628 26.49 2.92 1.29
C ALA A 628 27.34 3.60 0.23
N ALA A 629 26.73 4.03 -0.86
CA ALA A 629 27.38 4.77 -1.92
C ALA A 629 26.55 5.97 -2.37
N ARG A 630 27.25 6.98 -2.84
CA ARG A 630 26.70 8.20 -3.41
C ARG A 630 27.51 8.58 -4.64
N LEU A 631 26.85 8.93 -5.73
CA LEU A 631 27.52 9.44 -6.90
C LEU A 631 27.70 10.96 -6.80
N HIS A 632 28.93 11.44 -6.98
CA HIS A 632 29.23 12.87 -7.01
C HIS A 632 29.51 13.34 -8.42
N PHE A 633 28.91 14.47 -8.80
CA PHE A 633 29.11 15.09 -10.10
C PHE A 633 29.98 16.35 -9.97
N GLY A 634 31.12 16.38 -10.64
CA GLY A 634 32.07 17.54 -10.64
C GLY A 634 33.36 17.28 -9.90
N GLN A 635 34.18 18.33 -9.76
CA GLN A 635 35.54 18.23 -9.18
C GLN A 635 35.60 18.44 -7.66
N ALA A 636 34.54 18.84 -7.01
CA ALA A 636 34.48 19.10 -5.57
C ALA A 636 33.50 18.17 -4.87
N LEU A 637 33.87 17.66 -3.70
CA LEU A 637 33.04 16.79 -2.86
C LEU A 637 31.71 17.45 -2.40
N ASP A 638 31.60 18.79 -2.56
CA ASP A 638 30.43 19.57 -2.20
C ASP A 638 29.52 19.93 -3.38
N ALA A 639 29.87 19.51 -4.60
CA ALA A 639 29.08 19.81 -5.79
C ALA A 639 28.03 18.71 -6.02
N THR A 640 26.78 19.13 -6.22
CA THR A 640 25.61 18.32 -6.56
C THR A 640 25.80 16.80 -6.48
N SER A 641 25.37 16.25 -5.39
CA SER A 641 25.46 14.81 -5.14
C SER A 641 24.16 14.13 -5.55
N GLY A 642 24.24 12.95 -6.13
CA GLY A 642 23.09 12.06 -6.30
C GLY A 642 22.56 11.56 -4.94
N THR A 643 21.53 10.75 -4.96
CA THR A 643 20.95 10.16 -3.77
C THR A 643 21.92 9.18 -3.09
N TRP A 644 21.84 9.11 -1.77
CA TRP A 644 22.52 8.13 -0.94
C TRP A 644 21.84 6.75 -1.10
N ARG A 645 22.62 5.70 -1.34
CA ARG A 645 22.10 4.33 -1.46
C ARG A 645 22.83 3.42 -0.47
N GLU A 646 22.07 2.79 0.39
CA GLU A 646 22.53 1.77 1.32
C GLU A 646 22.28 0.36 0.78
N TRP A 647 23.21 -0.56 0.99
CA TRP A 647 23.05 -1.99 0.67
C TRP A 647 22.42 -2.71 1.84
N GLN A 648 21.17 -3.06 1.72
CA GLN A 648 20.33 -3.67 2.75
C GLN A 648 19.81 -5.03 2.31
N LEU A 649 19.54 -5.92 3.28
CA LEU A 649 18.86 -7.19 3.08
C LEU A 649 17.57 -7.21 3.90
N GLY A 650 16.43 -7.25 3.20
CA GLY A 650 15.09 -7.16 3.76
C GLY A 650 14.63 -5.71 3.98
N SER A 651 13.53 -5.36 3.34
CA SER A 651 12.85 -4.06 3.50
C SER A 651 11.41 -4.16 2.98
N GLY A 652 10.65 -3.08 3.04
CA GLY A 652 9.27 -3.09 2.58
C GLY A 652 8.39 -4.00 3.41
N TYR A 653 7.69 -4.89 2.74
CA TYR A 653 6.79 -5.87 3.36
C TYR A 653 7.17 -7.27 2.88
N GLY A 654 7.94 -7.99 3.69
CA GLY A 654 8.38 -9.35 3.37
C GLY A 654 9.19 -9.49 2.08
N SER A 655 9.93 -8.44 1.68
CA SER A 655 10.60 -8.35 0.39
C SER A 655 12.07 -7.99 0.51
N GLN A 656 12.79 -8.17 -0.61
CA GLN A 656 14.15 -7.69 -0.76
C GLN A 656 14.40 -7.27 -2.21
N ASP A 657 14.94 -6.07 -2.36
CA ASP A 657 15.43 -5.52 -3.63
C ASP A 657 16.74 -6.16 -4.08
N GLY A 658 17.04 -6.03 -5.38
CA GLY A 658 18.31 -6.40 -5.95
C GLY A 658 19.50 -5.68 -5.32
N LEU A 659 20.64 -6.36 -5.28
CA LEU A 659 21.88 -5.84 -4.70
C LEU A 659 22.73 -5.09 -5.72
N ALA A 660 22.47 -5.23 -7.02
CA ALA A 660 22.98 -4.31 -8.01
C ALA A 660 22.13 -3.01 -8.00
N LYS A 661 22.66 -1.95 -7.40
CA LYS A 661 21.98 -0.66 -7.35
C LYS A 661 22.20 0.14 -8.63
N VAL A 662 21.17 0.84 -9.08
CA VAL A 662 21.26 1.77 -10.21
C VAL A 662 21.35 3.18 -9.66
N LEU A 663 22.42 3.88 -10.01
CA LEU A 663 22.66 5.27 -9.63
C LEU A 663 22.46 6.14 -10.87
N ALA A 664 21.60 7.17 -10.76
CA ALA A 664 21.36 8.09 -11.87
C ALA A 664 22.66 8.77 -12.31
N THR A 665 22.78 8.95 -13.61
CA THR A 665 23.84 9.73 -14.25
C THR A 665 23.23 10.98 -14.89
N PRO A 666 23.94 12.12 -14.94
CA PRO A 666 23.45 13.40 -15.46
C PRO A 666 22.89 13.32 -16.89
#